data_1658b677ee845a2d375ab27043f5bd74
#
_entry.id   1658b677ee845a2d375ab27043f5bd74
#
_cell.length_a   1.000
_cell.length_b   1.000
_cell.length_c   1.000
_cell.angle_alpha   90.00
_cell.angle_beta   90.00
_cell.angle_gamma   90.00
#
_symmetry.space_group_name_H-M   'P 1'
#
loop_
_entity.id
_entity.type
_entity.pdbx_description
1 polymer ?
#
loop_
_entity_poly.entity_id
_entity_poly.type
_entity_poly.pdbx_seq_one_letter_code
_entity_poly.pdbx_strand_id
1 'polypeptide(L)'
;MFRIVTPSKDRPFTIGRKEGSDLHFPEKFVSREHAIIERTETATGPAWRIRSLTENSFTMLNDVQVTEAEIHDGDVIGIGVKQMRANLKDGELSLLLFDVNDEVEKIELGDSPVKKELDDEDSKNEIQFKKHEKGAEITFRHAVTDENGKRFKKITIADGETTRYDQTEIGIKDGAVLLRKASVGFDIHVRNLDVFAGKKQLLSGIDFDLPAGEILAIIGRSGQGKSSLLKLFEGTYLKGEESEVLIGGVDYHCKKIRERIAILSQDPPLRGDLTVDETLRHGARIAMDSHDFHKNAEGRLEKFCELFGLSDRRTNRIKTLSGGEHRRVALAAELMGNPGLIILDEPLSGLDPFNSRILCSHLKQLAFLGHTIILTTHSYEALHIANKVLVLHRGEQGFYGTPQAAYQFFKTNDPETILSGLNKDTSSIWKESGIVSRDTVKSSCEHVYFSSRKNSESLFYGMHLTFKQWFRDKGKTAALLLQPFIIGFLFSQIFSASSSLWTISFATILCANWFALSLSIREIVQEKPIVRGELRKGQKVLPYYFGKLLLPSVAAFVQTCIVYAFVAFRISVNATPAQLAAAFACTVIPAVAMGLLVSSLSKNSGQANAFLPLIIIPQVALAGALVPFDQMQRIGKWLSSIVWSRYNQSSLLNILLERPNDVRNTVSALSLALIFCIITAIILHSSKKAK
;
A
#
# COMPACT_ATOMS: atom_id res chain seq x y z
N MET A 1 5.98 -33.77 15.34
CA MET A 1 6.93 -34.69 16.03
C MET A 1 8.25 -33.97 16.11
N PHE A 2 8.67 -33.54 17.31
CA PHE A 2 9.96 -32.83 17.47
C PHE A 2 11.09 -33.82 17.23
N ARG A 3 12.03 -33.46 16.36
CA ARG A 3 13.27 -34.21 16.12
C ARG A 3 14.42 -33.41 16.70
N ILE A 4 15.10 -33.97 17.70
CA ILE A 4 16.32 -33.39 18.26
C ILE A 4 17.51 -34.03 17.55
N VAL A 5 18.41 -33.23 17.05
CA VAL A 5 19.64 -33.67 16.40
C VAL A 5 20.83 -32.99 17.11
N THR A 6 21.84 -33.76 17.46
CA THR A 6 23.01 -33.25 18.17
C THR A 6 24.21 -33.32 17.23
N PRO A 7 24.76 -32.15 16.79
CA PRO A 7 25.99 -32.11 16.01
C PRO A 7 27.20 -32.73 16.76
N SER A 8 28.02 -33.46 16.03
CA SER A 8 29.27 -34.03 16.58
C SER A 8 30.27 -32.92 16.85
N LYS A 9 31.08 -33.07 17.94
CA LYS A 9 32.18 -32.15 18.26
C LYS A 9 33.41 -32.37 17.39
N ASP A 10 33.55 -33.54 16.79
CA ASP A 10 34.78 -34.01 16.14
C ASP A 10 34.79 -33.81 14.62
N ARG A 11 33.66 -33.51 14.03
CA ARG A 11 33.55 -33.28 12.59
C ARG A 11 32.45 -32.26 12.26
N PRO A 12 32.58 -31.54 11.10
CA PRO A 12 31.52 -30.67 10.64
C PRO A 12 30.22 -31.45 10.45
N PHE A 13 29.11 -30.86 10.94
CA PHE A 13 27.75 -31.37 10.80
C PHE A 13 27.15 -30.78 9.52
N THR A 14 26.85 -31.63 8.54
CA THR A 14 26.43 -31.21 7.21
C THR A 14 24.91 -31.13 7.10
N ILE A 15 24.42 -30.05 6.48
CA ILE A 15 23.01 -29.81 6.20
C ILE A 15 22.80 -29.61 4.70
N GLY A 16 21.89 -30.37 4.08
CA GLY A 16 21.67 -30.23 2.66
C GLY A 16 20.69 -31.24 2.08
N ARG A 17 20.47 -31.14 0.76
CA ARG A 17 19.60 -32.02 -0.01
C ARG A 17 20.31 -33.28 -0.52
N LYS A 18 21.61 -33.40 -0.35
CA LYS A 18 22.39 -34.57 -0.77
C LYS A 18 22.05 -35.75 0.15
N GLU A 19 21.76 -36.93 -0.44
CA GLU A 19 21.66 -38.16 0.33
C GLU A 19 23.00 -38.42 1.04
N GLY A 20 22.96 -38.58 2.37
CA GLY A 20 24.15 -38.71 3.19
C GLY A 20 24.57 -37.46 3.96
N SER A 21 23.88 -36.31 3.81
CA SER A 21 24.00 -35.18 4.75
C SER A 21 23.51 -35.60 6.13
N ASP A 22 24.19 -35.13 7.20
CA ASP A 22 23.83 -35.45 8.60
C ASP A 22 22.39 -35.01 8.89
N LEU A 23 21.98 -33.85 8.32
CA LEU A 23 20.61 -33.39 8.29
C LEU A 23 20.16 -33.25 6.84
N HIS A 24 19.40 -34.24 6.39
CA HIS A 24 18.89 -34.32 5.02
C HIS A 24 17.53 -33.66 4.90
N PHE A 25 17.42 -32.64 4.02
CA PHE A 25 16.18 -31.98 3.63
C PHE A 25 15.98 -32.21 2.12
N PRO A 26 15.00 -33.02 1.70
CA PRO A 26 14.81 -33.39 0.30
C PRO A 26 14.25 -32.26 -0.58
N GLU A 27 13.86 -31.16 0.00
CA GLU A 27 13.22 -30.02 -0.66
C GLU A 27 14.16 -29.35 -1.67
N LYS A 28 13.63 -29.03 -2.87
CA LYS A 28 14.42 -28.49 -4.00
C LYS A 28 15.07 -27.14 -3.77
N PHE A 29 14.56 -26.34 -2.81
CA PHE A 29 15.13 -25.06 -2.43
C PHE A 29 16.27 -25.18 -1.40
N VAL A 30 16.53 -26.36 -0.87
CA VAL A 30 17.74 -26.64 -0.10
C VAL A 30 18.84 -27.04 -1.07
N SER A 31 19.99 -26.41 -1.03
CA SER A 31 21.16 -26.75 -1.85
C SER A 31 21.64 -28.18 -1.55
N ARG A 32 22.31 -28.83 -2.50
CA ARG A 32 22.85 -30.18 -2.27
C ARG A 32 23.73 -30.24 -1.02
N GLU A 33 24.63 -29.29 -0.89
CA GLU A 33 25.41 -28.98 0.30
C GLU A 33 25.07 -27.54 0.66
N HIS A 34 24.25 -27.34 1.71
CA HIS A 34 23.65 -26.03 2.01
C HIS A 34 24.45 -25.26 3.06
N ALA A 35 24.66 -25.88 4.20
CA ALA A 35 25.40 -25.30 5.31
C ALA A 35 26.13 -26.38 6.11
N ILE A 36 27.10 -25.97 6.88
CA ILE A 36 27.77 -26.79 7.92
C ILE A 36 27.67 -26.10 9.26
N ILE A 37 27.58 -26.89 10.31
CA ILE A 37 27.75 -26.46 11.69
C ILE A 37 28.97 -27.13 12.24
N GLU A 38 29.89 -26.34 12.75
CA GLU A 38 31.18 -26.83 13.29
C GLU A 38 31.54 -26.14 14.60
N ARG A 39 32.31 -26.84 15.44
CA ARG A 39 32.83 -26.26 16.65
C ARG A 39 34.20 -25.65 16.36
N THR A 40 34.39 -24.40 16.72
CA THR A 40 35.62 -23.64 16.49
C THR A 40 36.16 -23.07 17.80
N GLU A 41 37.47 -23.00 17.91
CA GLU A 41 38.11 -22.32 19.03
C GLU A 41 38.12 -20.81 18.77
N THR A 42 37.58 -20.02 19.71
CA THR A 42 37.57 -18.56 19.66
C THR A 42 38.42 -18.01 20.79
N ALA A 43 38.75 -16.71 20.77
CA ALA A 43 39.53 -16.07 21.83
C ALA A 43 38.84 -16.14 23.22
N THR A 44 37.51 -16.38 23.24
CA THR A 44 36.69 -16.49 24.46
C THR A 44 36.41 -17.95 24.86
N GLY A 45 36.89 -18.93 24.08
CA GLY A 45 36.65 -20.36 24.27
C GLY A 45 36.01 -21.04 23.07
N PRO A 46 35.68 -22.32 23.18
CA PRO A 46 35.07 -23.06 22.08
C PRO A 46 33.63 -22.58 21.82
N ALA A 47 33.35 -22.25 20.56
CA ALA A 47 32.04 -21.79 20.11
C ALA A 47 31.53 -22.64 18.93
N TRP A 48 30.20 -22.70 18.77
CA TRP A 48 29.57 -23.32 17.61
C TRP A 48 29.31 -22.28 16.55
N ARG A 49 29.65 -22.59 15.30
CA ARG A 49 29.42 -21.72 14.14
C ARG A 49 28.66 -22.43 13.06
N ILE A 50 27.76 -21.66 12.40
CA ILE A 50 27.12 -22.06 11.16
C ILE A 50 27.78 -21.32 10.01
N ARG A 51 28.07 -22.04 8.91
CA ARG A 51 28.62 -21.48 7.70
C ARG A 51 27.86 -21.97 6.47
N SER A 52 27.43 -21.07 5.64
CA SER A 52 26.79 -21.34 4.34
C SER A 52 27.83 -21.87 3.34
N LEU A 53 27.53 -22.92 2.61
CA LEU A 53 28.48 -23.54 1.67
C LEU A 53 28.31 -23.04 0.23
N THR A 54 27.23 -22.33 -0.07
CA THR A 54 27.00 -21.80 -1.43
C THR A 54 26.51 -20.37 -1.34
N GLU A 55 26.98 -19.49 -2.22
CA GLU A 55 26.58 -18.09 -2.28
C GLU A 55 25.05 -17.89 -2.51
N ASN A 56 24.41 -18.91 -3.07
CA ASN A 56 22.97 -18.91 -3.36
C ASN A 56 22.13 -19.66 -2.32
N SER A 57 22.75 -20.14 -1.22
CA SER A 57 22.02 -20.80 -0.15
C SER A 57 21.59 -19.78 0.91
N PHE A 58 20.29 -19.79 1.24
CA PHE A 58 19.78 -18.95 2.30
C PHE A 58 19.89 -19.70 3.63
N THR A 59 20.98 -19.44 4.32
CA THR A 59 21.15 -19.81 5.71
C THR A 59 20.77 -18.61 6.55
N MET A 60 19.77 -18.77 7.41
CA MET A 60 19.24 -17.71 8.26
C MET A 60 19.65 -17.98 9.71
N LEU A 61 19.98 -16.93 10.44
CA LEU A 61 20.11 -16.96 11.90
C LEU A 61 19.26 -15.82 12.48
N ASN A 62 18.27 -16.15 13.27
CA ASN A 62 17.31 -15.19 13.84
C ASN A 62 16.70 -14.26 12.75
N ASP A 63 16.27 -14.85 11.64
CA ASP A 63 15.69 -14.17 10.47
C ASP A 63 16.66 -13.25 9.69
N VAL A 64 17.96 -13.28 10.01
CA VAL A 64 19.00 -12.56 9.25
C VAL A 64 19.79 -13.57 8.40
N GLN A 65 20.00 -13.27 7.11
CA GLN A 65 20.81 -14.11 6.24
C GLN A 65 22.28 -14.00 6.65
N VAL A 66 22.93 -15.16 6.86
CA VAL A 66 24.34 -15.23 7.27
C VAL A 66 25.14 -16.09 6.30
N THR A 67 26.35 -15.67 6.00
CA THR A 67 27.37 -16.50 5.34
C THR A 67 28.15 -17.32 6.36
N GLU A 68 28.45 -16.71 7.49
CA GLU A 68 29.07 -17.35 8.66
C GLU A 68 28.64 -16.60 9.92
N ALA A 69 28.23 -17.31 10.97
CA ALA A 69 27.82 -16.71 12.23
C ALA A 69 28.04 -17.67 13.40
N GLU A 70 28.28 -17.14 14.60
CA GLU A 70 28.30 -17.87 15.86
C GLU A 70 26.90 -18.18 16.33
N ILE A 71 26.66 -19.39 16.83
CA ILE A 71 25.38 -19.86 17.33
C ILE A 71 25.36 -19.72 18.84
N HIS A 72 24.31 -19.03 19.35
CA HIS A 72 24.05 -18.88 20.77
C HIS A 72 22.84 -19.70 21.22
N ASP A 73 22.69 -19.85 22.54
CA ASP A 73 21.52 -20.54 23.09
C ASP A 73 20.24 -19.82 22.76
N GLY A 74 19.25 -20.56 22.26
CA GLY A 74 17.95 -20.03 21.84
C GLY A 74 17.89 -19.52 20.40
N ASP A 75 19.03 -19.44 19.68
CA ASP A 75 19.04 -18.96 18.29
C ASP A 75 18.18 -19.84 17.38
N VAL A 76 17.53 -19.21 16.41
CA VAL A 76 16.73 -19.89 15.40
C VAL A 76 17.49 -19.92 14.07
N ILE A 77 17.83 -21.13 13.63
CA ILE A 77 18.51 -21.37 12.36
C ILE A 77 17.47 -21.75 11.31
N GLY A 78 17.44 -21.01 10.20
CA GLY A 78 16.57 -21.27 9.06
C GLY A 78 17.33 -21.85 7.87
N ILE A 79 16.87 -22.99 7.34
CA ILE A 79 17.39 -23.65 6.13
C ILE A 79 16.23 -23.95 5.18
N GLY A 80 16.04 -23.13 4.17
CA GLY A 80 14.86 -23.21 3.35
C GLY A 80 13.58 -22.89 4.16
N VAL A 81 12.60 -23.77 4.16
CA VAL A 81 11.36 -23.64 4.99
C VAL A 81 11.50 -24.33 6.36
N LYS A 82 12.66 -24.92 6.64
CA LYS A 82 12.90 -25.62 7.90
C LYS A 82 13.54 -24.68 8.89
N GLN A 83 13.05 -24.68 10.11
CA GLN A 83 13.63 -23.95 11.22
C GLN A 83 14.11 -24.91 12.29
N MET A 84 15.20 -24.52 12.96
CA MET A 84 15.80 -25.27 14.06
C MET A 84 16.11 -24.30 15.16
N ARG A 85 15.76 -24.63 16.41
CA ARG A 85 16.21 -23.85 17.56
C ARG A 85 17.45 -24.48 18.13
N ALA A 86 18.48 -23.68 18.27
CA ALA A 86 19.70 -24.06 18.96
C ALA A 86 19.48 -24.07 20.49
N ASN A 87 19.88 -25.14 21.14
CA ASN A 87 19.89 -25.25 22.59
C ASN A 87 21.34 -25.63 23.01
N LEU A 88 22.01 -24.71 23.65
CA LEU A 88 23.39 -24.87 24.13
C LEU A 88 23.35 -25.19 25.62
N LYS A 89 23.70 -26.42 25.99
CA LYS A 89 23.82 -26.84 27.37
C LYS A 89 25.20 -27.46 27.61
N ASP A 90 25.93 -26.95 28.59
CA ASP A 90 27.26 -27.46 28.98
C ASP A 90 28.26 -27.53 27.79
N GLY A 91 28.17 -26.59 26.84
CA GLY A 91 28.99 -26.53 25.62
C GLY A 91 28.57 -27.56 24.54
N GLU A 92 27.51 -28.27 24.72
CA GLU A 92 26.89 -29.16 23.71
C GLU A 92 25.75 -28.48 22.99
N LEU A 93 25.80 -28.50 21.65
CA LEU A 93 24.72 -27.98 20.79
C LEU A 93 23.74 -29.09 20.49
N SER A 94 22.47 -28.86 20.75
CA SER A 94 21.37 -29.65 20.23
C SER A 94 20.46 -28.77 19.41
N LEU A 95 20.00 -29.28 18.24
CA LEU A 95 19.12 -28.61 17.31
C LEU A 95 17.73 -29.23 17.44
N LEU A 96 16.78 -28.44 17.90
CA LEU A 96 15.39 -28.83 17.92
C LEU A 96 14.78 -28.44 16.58
N LEU A 97 14.51 -29.43 15.71
CA LEU A 97 13.83 -29.21 14.44
C LEU A 97 12.34 -29.02 14.69
N PHE A 98 11.80 -27.93 14.14
CA PHE A 98 10.37 -27.70 14.08
C PHE A 98 9.99 -27.23 12.67
N ASP A 99 8.92 -27.76 12.12
CA ASP A 99 8.28 -27.15 10.97
C ASP A 99 7.51 -25.93 11.47
N VAL A 100 7.70 -24.80 10.83
CA VAL A 100 6.97 -23.54 11.16
C VAL A 100 5.46 -23.76 11.16
N ASN A 101 5.01 -24.80 10.47
CA ASN A 101 3.61 -25.22 10.39
C ASN A 101 3.18 -26.25 11.44
N ASP A 102 4.08 -26.75 12.30
CA ASP A 102 3.78 -27.89 13.18
C ASP A 102 3.73 -27.55 14.70
N GLU A 103 3.97 -26.29 15.09
CA GLU A 103 3.71 -25.88 16.48
C GLU A 103 2.20 -25.76 16.69
N VAL A 104 1.57 -26.89 17.02
CA VAL A 104 0.17 -26.92 17.49
C VAL A 104 0.20 -26.83 19.01
N GLU A 105 -0.16 -25.68 19.54
CA GLU A 105 -0.39 -25.54 20.98
C GLU A 105 -1.76 -26.10 21.32
N LYS A 106 -1.79 -27.11 22.20
CA LYS A 106 -3.03 -27.72 22.69
C LYS A 106 -3.43 -27.05 24.01
N ILE A 107 -4.62 -26.49 24.07
CA ILE A 107 -5.23 -25.92 25.28
C ILE A 107 -6.42 -26.78 25.68
N GLU A 108 -6.35 -27.44 26.83
CA GLU A 108 -7.47 -28.19 27.35
C GLU A 108 -8.51 -27.25 27.99
N LEU A 109 -9.77 -27.40 27.61
CA LEU A 109 -10.85 -26.55 28.08
C LEU A 109 -11.45 -27.17 29.33
N GLY A 110 -11.26 -26.49 30.48
CA GLY A 110 -11.98 -26.78 31.73
C GLY A 110 -13.26 -25.96 31.89
N ASP A 111 -13.86 -26.01 33.07
CA ASP A 111 -15.06 -25.21 33.37
C ASP A 111 -14.79 -23.71 33.51
N SER A 112 -13.54 -23.30 33.74
CA SER A 112 -13.12 -21.90 33.80
C SER A 112 -12.58 -21.45 32.46
N PRO A 113 -12.85 -20.17 32.06
CA PRO A 113 -12.30 -19.61 30.81
C PRO A 113 -10.77 -19.56 30.84
N VAL A 114 -10.13 -20.07 29.79
CA VAL A 114 -8.68 -19.97 29.59
C VAL A 114 -8.35 -18.73 28.80
N LYS A 115 -7.50 -17.88 29.33
CA LYS A 115 -7.01 -16.67 28.66
C LYS A 115 -5.70 -16.97 27.98
N LYS A 116 -5.59 -16.53 26.72
CA LYS A 116 -4.37 -16.63 25.93
C LYS A 116 -4.10 -15.30 25.22
N GLU A 117 -2.89 -14.78 25.33
CA GLU A 117 -2.40 -13.74 24.42
C GLU A 117 -1.90 -14.43 23.16
N LEU A 118 -2.48 -14.11 22.02
CA LEU A 118 -1.92 -14.54 20.75
C LEU A 118 -0.77 -13.59 20.42
N ASP A 119 0.43 -14.14 20.33
CA ASP A 119 1.60 -13.46 19.80
C ASP A 119 1.46 -13.32 18.27
N ASP A 120 0.49 -12.53 17.84
CA ASP A 120 0.55 -11.94 16.51
C ASP A 120 1.46 -10.73 16.59
N GLU A 121 2.46 -10.65 15.70
CA GLU A 121 3.33 -9.47 15.59
C GLU A 121 2.52 -8.17 15.48
N ASP A 122 1.26 -8.24 15.08
CA ASP A 122 0.37 -7.12 14.78
C ASP A 122 -0.60 -6.72 15.90
N SER A 123 -0.90 -7.56 16.88
CA SER A 123 -1.75 -7.15 18.02
C SER A 123 -1.71 -8.15 19.17
N LYS A 124 -1.46 -7.66 20.39
CA LYS A 124 -1.75 -8.43 21.61
C LYS A 124 -3.26 -8.53 21.79
N ASN A 125 -3.90 -9.46 21.08
CA ASN A 125 -5.29 -9.75 21.30
C ASN A 125 -5.38 -10.87 22.37
N GLU A 126 -5.79 -10.49 23.55
CA GLU A 126 -6.18 -11.45 24.58
C GLU A 126 -7.47 -12.15 24.11
N ILE A 127 -7.38 -13.45 23.88
CA ILE A 127 -8.51 -14.29 23.53
C ILE A 127 -8.84 -15.16 24.75
N GLN A 128 -10.12 -15.30 25.04
CA GLN A 128 -10.60 -16.18 26.07
C GLN A 128 -11.35 -17.36 25.44
N PHE A 129 -10.96 -18.56 25.81
CA PHE A 129 -11.62 -19.79 25.39
C PHE A 129 -12.46 -20.32 26.52
N LYS A 130 -13.70 -20.64 26.24
CA LYS A 130 -14.63 -21.28 27.21
C LYS A 130 -15.27 -22.51 26.57
N LYS A 131 -15.36 -23.58 27.29
CA LYS A 131 -16.08 -24.81 26.86
C LYS A 131 -17.53 -24.49 26.55
N HIS A 132 -18.02 -24.97 25.41
CA HIS A 132 -19.39 -24.85 24.95
C HIS A 132 -19.94 -26.24 24.59
N GLU A 133 -21.25 -26.43 24.65
CA GLU A 133 -21.91 -27.74 24.37
C GLU A 133 -21.54 -28.30 22.98
N LYS A 134 -21.30 -27.44 21.99
CA LYS A 134 -20.96 -27.81 20.61
C LYS A 134 -19.48 -27.69 20.26
N GLY A 135 -18.61 -27.34 21.23
CA GLY A 135 -17.20 -27.10 20.98
C GLY A 135 -16.60 -26.05 21.92
N ALA A 136 -16.21 -24.86 21.40
CA ALA A 136 -15.67 -23.75 22.20
C ALA A 136 -16.27 -22.41 21.85
N GLU A 137 -16.55 -21.60 22.85
CA GLU A 137 -16.84 -20.17 22.71
C GLU A 137 -15.54 -19.39 22.84
N ILE A 138 -15.24 -18.56 21.81
CA ILE A 138 -14.08 -17.68 21.76
C ILE A 138 -14.55 -16.26 21.98
N THR A 139 -13.99 -15.58 22.99
CA THR A 139 -14.25 -14.17 23.27
C THR A 139 -13.01 -13.35 22.98
N PHE A 140 -13.11 -12.36 22.10
CA PHE A 140 -12.03 -11.45 21.73
C PHE A 140 -12.07 -10.19 22.61
N ARG A 141 -10.91 -9.71 23.04
CA ARG A 141 -10.79 -8.43 23.75
C ARG A 141 -11.29 -7.28 22.89
N HIS A 142 -10.93 -7.26 21.60
CA HIS A 142 -11.41 -6.32 20.60
C HIS A 142 -12.30 -7.03 19.58
N ALA A 143 -13.37 -6.37 19.13
CA ALA A 143 -14.24 -6.96 18.12
C ALA A 143 -13.47 -7.30 16.84
N VAL A 144 -13.66 -8.49 16.33
CA VAL A 144 -13.11 -9.00 15.06
C VAL A 144 -14.14 -8.83 13.95
N THR A 145 -13.69 -8.91 12.71
CA THR A 145 -14.55 -8.73 11.53
C THR A 145 -14.42 -9.95 10.63
N ASP A 146 -15.53 -10.55 10.22
CA ASP A 146 -15.53 -11.65 9.24
C ASP A 146 -15.23 -11.16 7.81
N GLU A 147 -15.21 -12.09 6.87
CA GLU A 147 -15.01 -11.85 5.43
C GLU A 147 -16.09 -10.92 4.85
N ASN A 148 -17.30 -10.89 5.41
CA ASN A 148 -18.42 -10.04 4.97
C ASN A 148 -18.42 -8.65 5.63
N GLY A 149 -17.47 -8.39 6.55
CA GLY A 149 -17.35 -7.12 7.26
C GLY A 149 -18.23 -7.01 8.51
N LYS A 150 -18.89 -8.11 8.94
CA LYS A 150 -19.69 -8.14 10.15
C LYS A 150 -18.78 -8.26 11.37
N ARG A 151 -19.10 -7.52 12.43
CA ARG A 151 -18.29 -7.46 13.65
C ARG A 151 -18.78 -8.44 14.69
N PHE A 152 -17.84 -9.17 15.31
CA PHE A 152 -18.08 -10.11 16.37
C PHE A 152 -17.17 -9.82 17.56
N LYS A 153 -17.69 -10.00 18.75
CA LYS A 153 -16.90 -10.00 19.98
C LYS A 153 -16.77 -11.38 20.56
N LYS A 154 -17.68 -12.27 20.15
CA LYS A 154 -17.73 -13.67 20.49
C LYS A 154 -18.09 -14.51 19.28
N ILE A 155 -17.45 -15.65 19.13
CA ILE A 155 -17.75 -16.67 18.12
C ILE A 155 -17.81 -18.04 18.80
N THR A 156 -18.57 -18.96 18.22
CA THR A 156 -18.57 -20.36 18.65
C THR A 156 -18.07 -21.21 17.51
N ILE A 157 -17.10 -22.09 17.79
CA ILE A 157 -16.53 -23.04 16.85
C ILE A 157 -16.95 -24.44 17.32
N ALA A 158 -17.50 -25.25 16.41
CA ALA A 158 -17.88 -26.60 16.71
C ALA A 158 -16.67 -27.54 16.79
N ASP A 159 -16.85 -28.69 17.46
CA ASP A 159 -15.81 -29.72 17.50
C ASP A 159 -15.56 -30.30 16.10
N GLY A 160 -14.33 -30.39 15.68
CA GLY A 160 -13.91 -30.76 14.33
C GLY A 160 -13.79 -29.59 13.34
N GLU A 161 -14.27 -28.37 13.66
CA GLU A 161 -14.15 -27.18 12.83
C GLU A 161 -12.84 -26.44 13.08
N THR A 162 -12.37 -25.75 12.05
CA THR A 162 -11.18 -24.89 12.10
C THR A 162 -11.51 -23.51 11.57
N THR A 163 -11.09 -22.48 12.28
CA THR A 163 -11.22 -21.09 11.86
C THR A 163 -9.87 -20.41 11.84
N ARG A 164 -9.72 -19.36 11.04
CA ARG A 164 -8.50 -18.55 10.99
C ARG A 164 -8.76 -17.16 11.56
N TYR A 165 -7.92 -16.78 12.50
CA TYR A 165 -7.87 -15.42 13.04
C TYR A 165 -6.50 -14.82 12.75
N ASP A 166 -6.45 -13.86 11.84
CA ASP A 166 -5.20 -13.24 11.34
C ASP A 166 -4.15 -14.29 10.93
N GLN A 167 -3.09 -14.45 11.71
CA GLN A 167 -2.00 -15.42 11.47
C GLN A 167 -2.11 -16.67 12.37
N THR A 168 -3.25 -16.89 13.01
CA THR A 168 -3.48 -18.05 13.89
C THR A 168 -4.66 -18.86 13.38
N GLU A 169 -4.44 -20.16 13.15
CA GLU A 169 -5.51 -21.13 12.95
C GLU A 169 -5.95 -21.66 14.31
N ILE A 170 -7.24 -21.68 14.53
CA ILE A 170 -7.89 -22.14 15.77
C ILE A 170 -8.80 -23.29 15.40
N GLY A 171 -8.43 -24.50 15.78
CA GLY A 171 -9.23 -25.71 15.63
C GLY A 171 -9.76 -26.18 16.97
N ILE A 172 -10.90 -26.88 16.95
CA ILE A 172 -11.43 -27.56 18.11
C ILE A 172 -11.40 -29.06 17.80
N LYS A 173 -10.82 -29.86 18.72
CA LYS A 173 -10.80 -31.31 18.60
C LYS A 173 -10.82 -31.97 19.95
N ASP A 174 -11.75 -32.90 20.11
CA ASP A 174 -11.92 -33.67 21.37
C ASP A 174 -12.05 -32.76 22.61
N GLY A 175 -12.75 -31.63 22.47
CA GLY A 175 -12.95 -30.65 23.55
C GLY A 175 -11.71 -29.82 23.91
N ALA A 176 -10.63 -29.87 23.13
CA ALA A 176 -9.46 -29.04 23.28
C ALA A 176 -9.33 -28.03 22.12
N VAL A 177 -8.76 -26.87 22.43
CA VAL A 177 -8.40 -25.86 21.43
C VAL A 177 -7.01 -26.17 20.90
N LEU A 178 -6.90 -26.22 19.59
CA LEU A 178 -5.64 -26.39 18.88
C LEU A 178 -5.29 -25.05 18.22
N LEU A 179 -4.22 -24.41 18.68
CA LEU A 179 -3.68 -23.18 18.07
C LEU A 179 -2.49 -23.54 17.19
N ARG A 180 -2.55 -23.11 15.93
CA ARG A 180 -1.49 -23.28 14.97
C ARG A 180 -1.13 -21.94 14.36
N LYS A 181 0.15 -21.61 14.29
CA LYS A 181 0.60 -20.41 13.60
C LYS A 181 0.45 -20.62 12.09
N ALA A 182 -0.44 -19.83 11.47
CA ALA A 182 -0.63 -19.85 10.02
C ALA A 182 0.52 -19.12 9.33
N SER A 183 0.81 -19.48 8.06
CA SER A 183 1.71 -18.73 7.22
C SER A 183 1.25 -17.27 7.09
N VAL A 184 2.19 -16.32 6.98
CA VAL A 184 1.91 -14.92 6.65
C VAL A 184 1.19 -14.83 5.31
N GLY A 185 1.59 -15.67 4.35
CA GLY A 185 1.04 -15.74 2.99
C GLY A 185 -0.36 -16.32 2.93
N PHE A 186 -0.98 -16.06 1.80
CA PHE A 186 -2.26 -16.62 1.42
C PHE A 186 -2.07 -17.66 0.34
N ASP A 187 -2.75 -18.78 0.46
CA ASP A 187 -3.03 -19.68 -0.66
C ASP A 187 -3.97 -19.00 -1.65
N ILE A 188 -3.78 -19.26 -2.92
CA ILE A 188 -4.57 -18.66 -3.99
C ILE A 188 -5.16 -19.76 -4.85
N HIS A 189 -6.48 -19.72 -5.01
CA HIS A 189 -7.24 -20.64 -5.86
C HIS A 189 -7.95 -19.86 -6.94
N VAL A 190 -7.68 -20.19 -8.18
CA VAL A 190 -8.30 -19.56 -9.36
C VAL A 190 -8.91 -20.64 -10.22
N ARG A 191 -10.21 -20.51 -10.52
CA ARG A 191 -10.97 -21.45 -11.35
C ARG A 191 -11.76 -20.73 -12.41
N ASN A 192 -11.64 -21.21 -13.65
CA ASN A 192 -12.34 -20.72 -14.85
C ASN A 192 -12.34 -19.18 -14.93
N LEU A 193 -11.17 -18.57 -14.73
CA LEU A 193 -11.09 -17.12 -14.61
C LEU A 193 -11.16 -16.45 -15.98
N ASP A 194 -12.21 -15.71 -16.19
CA ASP A 194 -12.38 -14.72 -17.24
C ASP A 194 -12.14 -13.32 -16.68
N VAL A 195 -11.44 -12.46 -17.41
CA VAL A 195 -11.16 -11.07 -17.00
C VAL A 195 -11.68 -10.10 -18.04
N PHE A 196 -12.44 -9.09 -17.58
CA PHE A 196 -13.07 -8.09 -18.43
C PHE A 196 -12.60 -6.66 -18.10
N ALA A 197 -12.35 -5.88 -19.16
CA ALA A 197 -12.22 -4.42 -19.10
C ALA A 197 -13.47 -3.77 -19.71
N GLY A 198 -14.43 -3.44 -18.87
CA GLY A 198 -15.77 -3.07 -19.32
C GLY A 198 -16.46 -4.24 -20.04
N LYS A 199 -16.77 -4.10 -21.33
CA LYS A 199 -17.38 -5.16 -22.14
C LYS A 199 -16.37 -6.05 -22.89
N LYS A 200 -15.07 -5.69 -22.85
CA LYS A 200 -14.02 -6.41 -23.57
C LYS A 200 -13.41 -7.49 -22.69
N GLN A 201 -13.51 -8.77 -23.12
CA GLN A 201 -12.81 -9.87 -22.50
C GLN A 201 -11.31 -9.78 -22.82
N LEU A 202 -10.48 -9.91 -21.81
CA LEU A 202 -9.02 -9.82 -21.89
C LEU A 202 -8.33 -11.14 -21.60
N LEU A 203 -8.90 -11.95 -20.70
CA LEU A 203 -8.44 -13.29 -20.36
C LEU A 203 -9.63 -14.25 -20.36
N SER A 204 -9.37 -15.53 -20.66
CA SER A 204 -10.38 -16.58 -20.71
C SER A 204 -9.84 -17.90 -20.16
N GLY A 205 -10.61 -18.51 -19.25
CA GLY A 205 -10.40 -19.87 -18.76
C GLY A 205 -9.04 -20.07 -18.08
N ILE A 206 -8.64 -19.21 -17.15
CA ILE A 206 -7.39 -19.34 -16.40
C ILE A 206 -7.62 -20.14 -15.12
N ASP A 207 -6.84 -21.21 -14.92
CA ASP A 207 -6.90 -22.09 -13.76
C ASP A 207 -5.52 -22.24 -13.14
N PHE A 208 -5.36 -21.95 -11.83
CA PHE A 208 -4.14 -22.24 -11.11
C PHE A 208 -4.35 -22.28 -9.59
N ASP A 209 -3.47 -23.01 -8.91
CA ASP A 209 -3.36 -23.04 -7.45
C ASP A 209 -1.96 -22.61 -7.04
N LEU A 210 -1.86 -21.68 -6.09
CA LEU A 210 -0.59 -21.24 -5.53
C LEU A 210 -0.64 -21.39 -4.00
N PRO A 211 0.11 -22.34 -3.43
CA PRO A 211 0.25 -22.47 -1.99
C PRO A 211 0.84 -21.23 -1.34
N ALA A 212 0.51 -21.02 -0.06
CA ALA A 212 1.11 -19.93 0.72
C ALA A 212 2.64 -20.07 0.80
N GLY A 213 3.36 -18.94 0.66
CA GLY A 213 4.82 -18.93 0.69
C GLY A 213 5.50 -19.36 -0.62
N GLU A 214 4.75 -19.59 -1.69
CA GLU A 214 5.31 -19.92 -3.00
C GLU A 214 5.35 -18.70 -3.95
N ILE A 215 6.20 -18.82 -4.97
CA ILE A 215 6.39 -17.82 -6.03
C ILE A 215 5.80 -18.34 -7.33
N LEU A 216 4.83 -17.61 -7.90
CA LEU A 216 4.30 -17.82 -9.25
C LEU A 216 4.93 -16.83 -10.22
N ALA A 217 5.61 -17.33 -11.24
CA ALA A 217 6.07 -16.52 -12.38
C ALA A 217 5.06 -16.61 -13.54
N ILE A 218 4.55 -15.47 -13.98
CA ILE A 218 3.67 -15.33 -15.13
C ILE A 218 4.49 -14.89 -16.32
N ILE A 219 4.56 -15.72 -17.36
CA ILE A 219 5.29 -15.44 -18.60
C ILE A 219 4.34 -15.38 -19.80
N GLY A 220 4.73 -14.64 -20.82
CA GLY A 220 3.96 -14.46 -22.05
C GLY A 220 4.48 -13.25 -22.82
N ARG A 221 4.28 -13.20 -24.14
CA ARG A 221 4.68 -12.04 -24.96
C ARG A 221 3.98 -10.75 -24.49
N SER A 222 4.48 -9.61 -24.92
CA SER A 222 3.80 -8.32 -24.65
C SER A 222 2.36 -8.35 -25.21
N GLY A 223 1.41 -7.81 -24.45
CA GLY A 223 -0.01 -7.78 -24.85
C GLY A 223 -0.79 -9.08 -24.66
N GLN A 224 -0.21 -10.14 -24.09
CA GLN A 224 -0.90 -11.44 -23.88
C GLN A 224 -1.78 -11.50 -22.62
N GLY A 225 -1.91 -10.41 -21.88
CA GLY A 225 -2.82 -10.34 -20.73
C GLY A 225 -2.17 -10.43 -19.36
N LYS A 226 -0.82 -10.52 -19.24
CA LYS A 226 -0.11 -10.57 -17.95
C LYS A 226 -0.54 -9.47 -17.00
N SER A 227 -0.38 -8.20 -17.41
CA SER A 227 -0.80 -7.05 -16.59
C SER A 227 -2.32 -6.97 -16.41
N SER A 228 -3.12 -7.63 -17.27
CA SER A 228 -4.57 -7.72 -17.08
C SER A 228 -4.94 -8.59 -15.90
N LEU A 229 -4.24 -9.70 -15.70
CA LEU A 229 -4.40 -10.56 -14.53
C LEU A 229 -4.03 -9.80 -13.25
N LEU A 230 -2.90 -9.07 -13.25
CA LEU A 230 -2.52 -8.26 -12.09
C LEU A 230 -3.54 -7.16 -11.78
N LYS A 231 -4.11 -6.51 -12.80
CA LYS A 231 -5.15 -5.48 -12.65
C LYS A 231 -6.47 -6.01 -12.12
N LEU A 232 -6.75 -7.30 -12.26
CA LEU A 232 -7.87 -7.95 -11.56
C LEU A 232 -7.64 -7.90 -10.05
N PHE A 233 -6.46 -8.33 -9.58
CA PHE A 233 -6.13 -8.27 -8.15
C PHE A 233 -6.07 -6.84 -7.61
N GLU A 234 -5.72 -5.87 -8.46
CA GLU A 234 -5.87 -4.45 -8.15
C GLU A 234 -7.34 -4.03 -7.98
N GLY A 235 -8.28 -4.82 -8.49
CA GLY A 235 -9.69 -4.50 -8.57
C GLY A 235 -9.99 -3.45 -9.64
N THR A 236 -9.12 -3.27 -10.65
CA THR A 236 -9.35 -2.38 -11.79
C THR A 236 -10.21 -3.05 -12.86
N TYR A 237 -10.08 -4.37 -13.00
CA TYR A 237 -10.85 -5.19 -13.93
C TYR A 237 -11.80 -6.10 -13.17
N LEU A 238 -12.81 -6.63 -13.88
CA LEU A 238 -13.84 -7.49 -13.32
C LEU A 238 -13.60 -8.94 -13.73
N LYS A 239 -13.94 -9.87 -12.86
CA LYS A 239 -14.02 -11.30 -13.18
C LYS A 239 -15.34 -11.64 -13.84
N GLY A 240 -15.38 -12.72 -14.61
CA GLY A 240 -16.60 -13.33 -15.11
C GLY A 240 -17.50 -13.84 -13.97
N GLU A 241 -18.78 -14.03 -14.25
CA GLU A 241 -19.76 -14.49 -13.25
C GLU A 241 -19.47 -15.92 -12.78
N GLU A 242 -19.02 -16.80 -13.69
CA GLU A 242 -18.67 -18.19 -13.38
C GLU A 242 -17.22 -18.36 -12.88
N SER A 243 -16.47 -17.27 -12.79
CA SER A 243 -15.08 -17.31 -12.33
C SER A 243 -15.00 -17.34 -10.81
N GLU A 244 -14.13 -18.20 -10.27
CA GLU A 244 -13.83 -18.23 -8.84
C GLU A 244 -12.40 -17.78 -8.59
N VAL A 245 -12.21 -16.85 -7.64
CA VAL A 245 -10.89 -16.38 -7.19
C VAL A 245 -10.93 -16.26 -5.68
N LEU A 246 -10.26 -17.20 -5.01
CA LEU A 246 -10.14 -17.23 -3.56
C LEU A 246 -8.70 -16.93 -3.14
N ILE A 247 -8.54 -16.10 -2.12
CA ILE A 247 -7.26 -15.74 -1.50
C ILE A 247 -7.39 -16.02 -0.01
N GLY A 248 -6.62 -16.99 0.49
CA GLY A 248 -6.75 -17.46 1.86
C GLY A 248 -8.14 -18.02 2.17
N GLY A 249 -8.77 -18.69 1.19
CA GLY A 249 -10.12 -19.24 1.29
C GLY A 249 -11.27 -18.22 1.16
N VAL A 250 -10.97 -16.93 0.95
CA VAL A 250 -11.95 -15.84 0.89
C VAL A 250 -11.97 -15.20 -0.50
N ASP A 251 -13.16 -14.77 -0.98
CA ASP A 251 -13.27 -14.07 -2.27
C ASP A 251 -12.37 -12.83 -2.31
N TYR A 252 -11.64 -12.67 -3.42
CA TYR A 252 -10.65 -11.59 -3.61
C TYR A 252 -11.24 -10.17 -3.49
N HIS A 253 -12.58 -10.00 -3.61
CA HIS A 253 -13.25 -8.74 -3.38
C HIS A 253 -13.32 -8.35 -1.91
N CYS A 254 -13.08 -9.26 -0.98
CA CYS A 254 -13.07 -8.98 0.44
C CYS A 254 -12.10 -7.83 0.75
N LYS A 255 -12.63 -6.75 1.34
CA LYS A 255 -11.86 -5.55 1.66
C LYS A 255 -10.65 -5.85 2.54
N LYS A 256 -10.80 -6.75 3.50
CA LYS A 256 -9.74 -7.11 4.45
C LYS A 256 -8.59 -7.88 3.79
N ILE A 257 -8.91 -8.74 2.84
CA ILE A 257 -7.90 -9.41 2.00
C ILE A 257 -7.16 -8.36 1.17
N ARG A 258 -7.89 -7.46 0.50
CA ARG A 258 -7.29 -6.42 -0.35
C ARG A 258 -6.37 -5.44 0.40
N GLU A 259 -6.65 -5.18 1.68
CA GLU A 259 -5.77 -4.38 2.55
C GLU A 259 -4.44 -5.11 2.88
N ARG A 260 -4.35 -6.42 2.63
CA ARG A 260 -3.17 -7.27 2.86
C ARG A 260 -2.48 -7.73 1.57
N ILE A 261 -2.82 -7.13 0.43
CA ILE A 261 -2.16 -7.35 -0.85
C ILE A 261 -1.25 -6.17 -1.14
N ALA A 262 0.04 -6.44 -1.31
CA ALA A 262 1.01 -5.47 -1.83
C ALA A 262 1.05 -5.56 -3.36
N ILE A 263 0.99 -4.43 -4.05
CA ILE A 263 1.02 -4.39 -5.52
C ILE A 263 2.06 -3.38 -5.98
N LEU A 264 3.06 -3.87 -6.70
CA LEU A 264 4.13 -3.06 -7.26
C LEU A 264 4.02 -3.06 -8.78
N SER A 265 3.69 -1.92 -9.36
CA SER A 265 3.71 -1.72 -10.82
C SER A 265 5.15 -1.62 -11.33
N GLN A 266 5.32 -1.72 -12.64
CA GLN A 266 6.63 -1.62 -13.32
C GLN A 266 7.40 -0.35 -12.91
N ASP A 267 6.72 0.80 -12.83
CA ASP A 267 7.23 2.07 -12.33
C ASP A 267 6.40 2.49 -11.10
N PRO A 268 6.77 2.05 -9.88
CA PRO A 268 6.00 2.34 -8.69
C PRO A 268 6.04 3.83 -8.36
N PRO A 269 4.89 4.50 -8.26
CA PRO A 269 4.86 5.92 -7.96
C PRO A 269 5.16 6.17 -6.48
N LEU A 270 6.21 6.94 -6.21
CA LEU A 270 6.58 7.41 -4.87
C LEU A 270 6.64 8.93 -4.82
N ARG A 271 6.49 9.49 -3.61
CA ARG A 271 6.66 10.93 -3.39
C ARG A 271 8.14 11.31 -3.44
N GLY A 272 8.58 11.91 -4.56
CA GLY A 272 9.99 12.21 -4.83
C GLY A 272 10.67 13.12 -3.80
N ASP A 273 9.93 13.97 -3.11
CA ASP A 273 10.45 14.92 -2.12
C ASP A 273 10.59 14.36 -0.72
N LEU A 274 10.05 13.17 -0.45
CA LEU A 274 10.28 12.46 0.80
C LEU A 274 11.63 11.76 0.80
N THR A 275 12.18 11.52 2.00
CA THR A 275 13.33 10.64 2.17
C THR A 275 12.91 9.18 2.18
N VAL A 276 13.86 8.26 2.06
CA VAL A 276 13.62 6.81 2.20
C VAL A 276 12.93 6.54 3.55
N ASP A 277 13.48 7.03 4.63
CA ASP A 277 12.96 6.88 6.00
C ASP A 277 11.51 7.38 6.12
N GLU A 278 11.22 8.57 5.59
CA GLU A 278 9.88 9.15 5.60
C GLU A 278 8.89 8.35 4.76
N THR A 279 9.35 7.79 3.64
CA THR A 279 8.52 6.95 2.76
C THR A 279 8.14 5.65 3.44
N LEU A 280 9.09 4.97 4.09
CA LEU A 280 8.84 3.74 4.84
C LEU A 280 7.94 3.98 6.06
N ARG A 281 8.18 5.04 6.84
CA ARG A 281 7.30 5.43 7.96
C ARG A 281 5.88 5.78 7.50
N HIS A 282 5.75 6.40 6.32
CA HIS A 282 4.45 6.66 5.73
C HIS A 282 3.72 5.38 5.35
N GLY A 283 4.43 4.43 4.70
CA GLY A 283 3.92 3.09 4.41
C GLY A 283 3.44 2.36 5.66
N ALA A 284 4.27 2.36 6.73
CA ALA A 284 3.92 1.79 8.02
C ALA A 284 2.65 2.43 8.62
N ARG A 285 2.56 3.76 8.60
CA ARG A 285 1.43 4.49 9.17
C ARG A 285 0.10 4.18 8.50
N ILE A 286 0.12 3.91 7.19
CA ILE A 286 -1.08 3.54 6.43
C ILE A 286 -1.46 2.08 6.69
N ALA A 287 -0.46 1.20 6.74
CA ALA A 287 -0.67 -0.23 6.69
C ALA A 287 -0.72 -0.91 8.07
N MET A 288 -0.10 -0.33 9.09
CA MET A 288 -0.08 -0.85 10.46
C MET A 288 -1.21 -0.24 11.30
N ASP A 289 -1.63 -0.93 12.35
CA ASP A 289 -2.51 -0.33 13.33
C ASP A 289 -1.76 0.65 14.25
N SER A 290 -2.51 1.42 15.05
CA SER A 290 -1.93 2.47 15.88
C SER A 290 -0.99 1.94 16.96
N HIS A 291 -1.28 0.78 17.52
CA HIS A 291 -0.48 0.17 18.58
C HIS A 291 0.79 -0.44 18.00
N ASP A 292 0.64 -1.21 16.91
CA ASP A 292 1.75 -1.85 16.21
C ASP A 292 2.72 -0.82 15.62
N PHE A 293 2.19 0.28 15.03
CA PHE A 293 3.00 1.38 14.53
C PHE A 293 3.94 1.95 15.60
N HIS A 294 3.43 2.22 16.81
CA HIS A 294 4.26 2.80 17.88
C HIS A 294 5.30 1.83 18.43
N LYS A 295 5.02 0.52 18.39
CA LYS A 295 5.89 -0.49 18.96
C LYS A 295 6.91 -1.04 17.96
N ASN A 296 6.49 -1.34 16.73
CA ASN A 296 7.25 -2.19 15.81
C ASN A 296 7.68 -1.48 14.51
N ALA A 297 7.15 -0.27 14.20
CA ALA A 297 7.44 0.39 12.92
C ALA A 297 8.94 0.67 12.71
N GLU A 298 9.65 1.09 13.77
CA GLU A 298 11.08 1.41 13.67
C GLU A 298 11.91 0.15 13.44
N GLY A 299 11.66 -0.92 14.19
CA GLY A 299 12.37 -2.20 14.02
C GLY A 299 12.12 -2.81 12.64
N ARG A 300 10.88 -2.74 12.12
CA ARG A 300 10.59 -3.17 10.75
C ARG A 300 11.29 -2.30 9.70
N LEU A 301 11.32 -0.99 9.91
CA LEU A 301 12.02 -0.07 9.01
C LEU A 301 13.51 -0.41 8.94
N GLU A 302 14.14 -0.63 10.07
CA GLU A 302 15.56 -1.01 10.16
C GLU A 302 15.81 -2.34 9.46
N LYS A 303 15.00 -3.38 9.78
CA LYS A 303 15.06 -4.70 9.14
C LYS A 303 14.93 -4.61 7.61
N PHE A 304 13.98 -3.83 7.08
CA PHE A 304 13.83 -3.71 5.63
C PHE A 304 14.90 -2.81 4.98
N CYS A 305 15.43 -1.80 5.69
CA CYS A 305 16.58 -1.06 5.19
C CYS A 305 17.83 -1.96 5.05
N GLU A 306 18.08 -2.82 6.01
CA GLU A 306 19.17 -3.81 5.95
C GLU A 306 18.90 -4.82 4.82
N LEU A 307 17.73 -5.46 4.82
CA LEU A 307 17.33 -6.47 3.85
C LEU A 307 17.52 -5.99 2.40
N PHE A 308 17.16 -4.74 2.12
CA PHE A 308 17.20 -4.18 0.76
C PHE A 308 18.46 -3.35 0.48
N GLY A 309 19.44 -3.31 1.39
CA GLY A 309 20.67 -2.54 1.23
C GLY A 309 20.41 -1.03 1.11
N LEU A 310 19.50 -0.50 1.93
CA LEU A 310 19.08 0.90 1.92
C LEU A 310 19.60 1.70 3.13
N SER A 311 20.36 1.07 4.03
CA SER A 311 20.81 1.67 5.30
C SER A 311 21.55 2.99 5.09
N ASP A 312 22.46 3.07 4.11
CA ASP A 312 23.20 4.29 3.77
C ASP A 312 22.39 5.33 3.00
N ARG A 313 21.18 4.98 2.56
CA ARG A 313 20.30 5.82 1.75
C ARG A 313 19.12 6.40 2.54
N ARG A 314 18.98 6.09 3.81
CA ARG A 314 17.81 6.44 4.64
C ARG A 314 17.45 7.92 4.58
N THR A 315 18.45 8.81 4.57
CA THR A 315 18.27 10.27 4.52
C THR A 315 18.15 10.84 3.10
N ASN A 316 18.42 10.04 2.05
CA ASN A 316 18.36 10.48 0.67
C ASN A 316 16.90 10.68 0.23
N ARG A 317 16.66 11.68 -0.63
CA ARG A 317 15.33 11.88 -1.21
C ARG A 317 15.07 10.86 -2.31
N ILE A 318 13.83 10.42 -2.43
CA ILE A 318 13.41 9.43 -3.44
C ILE A 318 13.80 9.85 -4.86
N LYS A 319 13.65 11.13 -5.21
CA LYS A 319 14.01 11.65 -6.55
C LYS A 319 15.50 11.60 -6.87
N THR A 320 16.37 11.36 -5.92
CA THR A 320 17.83 11.25 -6.10
C THR A 320 18.32 9.81 -6.19
N LEU A 321 17.44 8.84 -6.05
CA LEU A 321 17.77 7.43 -6.09
C LEU A 321 17.90 6.91 -7.51
N SER A 322 18.74 5.89 -7.70
CA SER A 322 18.77 5.10 -8.94
C SER A 322 17.45 4.34 -9.14
N GLY A 323 17.16 3.89 -10.35
CA GLY A 323 15.94 3.13 -10.63
C GLY A 323 15.81 1.85 -9.80
N GLY A 324 16.93 1.15 -9.55
CA GLY A 324 16.97 -0.04 -8.71
C GLY A 324 16.72 0.27 -7.23
N GLU A 325 17.37 1.33 -6.67
CA GLU A 325 17.12 1.79 -5.31
C GLU A 325 15.66 2.23 -5.13
N HIS A 326 15.11 2.96 -6.10
CA HIS A 326 13.71 3.40 -6.09
C HIS A 326 12.74 2.23 -5.99
N ARG A 327 12.95 1.15 -6.78
CA ARG A 327 12.12 -0.07 -6.70
C ARG A 327 12.26 -0.80 -5.36
N ARG A 328 13.48 -0.90 -4.82
CA ARG A 328 13.70 -1.51 -3.49
C ARG A 328 13.00 -0.72 -2.38
N VAL A 329 13.04 0.61 -2.43
CA VAL A 329 12.29 1.45 -1.48
C VAL A 329 10.79 1.25 -1.62
N ALA A 330 10.27 1.19 -2.85
CA ALA A 330 8.86 0.96 -3.08
C ALA A 330 8.41 -0.41 -2.53
N LEU A 331 9.20 -1.47 -2.76
CA LEU A 331 8.93 -2.79 -2.20
C LEU A 331 8.99 -2.79 -0.67
N ALA A 332 10.03 -2.17 -0.08
CA ALA A 332 10.14 -2.03 1.37
C ALA A 332 8.92 -1.30 1.97
N ALA A 333 8.46 -0.21 1.34
CA ALA A 333 7.28 0.54 1.79
C ALA A 333 5.99 -0.31 1.73
N GLU A 334 5.86 -1.17 0.70
CA GLU A 334 4.74 -2.12 0.61
C GLU A 334 4.77 -3.17 1.72
N LEU A 335 5.96 -3.66 2.08
CA LEU A 335 6.16 -4.69 3.10
C LEU A 335 5.95 -4.21 4.53
N MET A 336 5.96 -2.89 4.78
CA MET A 336 5.72 -2.34 6.12
C MET A 336 4.39 -2.83 6.73
N GLY A 337 3.41 -3.15 5.90
CA GLY A 337 2.10 -3.68 6.32
C GLY A 337 2.03 -5.19 6.49
N ASN A 338 3.13 -5.91 6.37
CA ASN A 338 3.18 -7.39 6.41
C ASN A 338 2.11 -8.04 5.49
N PRO A 339 2.18 -7.82 4.15
CA PRO A 339 1.18 -8.31 3.22
C PRO A 339 1.24 -9.84 3.08
N GLY A 340 0.09 -10.51 3.01
CA GLY A 340 0.05 -11.96 2.74
C GLY A 340 0.31 -12.30 1.27
N LEU A 341 0.02 -11.37 0.36
CA LEU A 341 0.25 -11.53 -1.08
C LEU A 341 1.01 -10.34 -1.65
N ILE A 342 2.08 -10.61 -2.38
CA ILE A 342 2.91 -9.61 -3.06
C ILE A 342 2.78 -9.83 -4.57
N ILE A 343 2.34 -8.80 -5.30
CA ILE A 343 2.15 -8.83 -6.76
C ILE A 343 3.10 -7.83 -7.39
N LEU A 344 3.92 -8.31 -8.33
CA LEU A 344 5.00 -7.54 -8.96
C LEU A 344 4.86 -7.55 -10.48
N ASP A 345 4.71 -6.37 -11.09
CA ASP A 345 4.68 -6.26 -12.56
C ASP A 345 6.07 -5.94 -13.09
N GLU A 346 6.68 -6.92 -13.76
CA GLU A 346 8.02 -6.86 -14.37
C GLU A 346 9.10 -6.27 -13.43
N PRO A 347 9.30 -6.81 -12.21
CA PRO A 347 10.17 -6.21 -11.21
C PRO A 347 11.64 -6.14 -11.64
N LEU A 348 12.09 -6.99 -12.57
CA LEU A 348 13.46 -7.08 -13.05
C LEU A 348 13.73 -6.24 -14.30
N SER A 349 12.69 -5.67 -14.93
CA SER A 349 12.84 -4.90 -16.16
C SER A 349 13.74 -3.68 -15.97
N GLY A 350 14.74 -3.52 -16.86
CA GLY A 350 15.69 -2.38 -16.82
C GLY A 350 16.72 -2.44 -15.69
N LEU A 351 16.82 -3.56 -14.96
CA LEU A 351 17.93 -3.81 -14.03
C LEU A 351 19.07 -4.52 -14.77
N ASP A 352 20.31 -4.22 -14.38
CA ASP A 352 21.44 -5.01 -14.79
C ASP A 352 21.42 -6.39 -14.15
N PRO A 353 22.18 -7.38 -14.65
CA PRO A 353 22.16 -8.76 -14.15
C PRO A 353 22.51 -8.89 -12.65
N PHE A 354 23.38 -8.04 -12.12
CA PHE A 354 23.76 -8.07 -10.72
C PHE A 354 22.60 -7.63 -9.81
N ASN A 355 21.99 -6.48 -10.12
CA ASN A 355 20.83 -5.98 -9.37
C ASN A 355 19.59 -6.90 -9.52
N SER A 356 19.44 -7.57 -10.68
CA SER A 356 18.38 -8.58 -10.90
C SER A 356 18.54 -9.76 -9.96
N ARG A 357 19.76 -10.28 -9.80
CA ARG A 357 20.03 -11.40 -8.88
C ARG A 357 19.78 -11.01 -7.42
N ILE A 358 20.21 -9.80 -7.01
CA ILE A 358 19.95 -9.28 -5.67
C ILE A 358 18.44 -9.21 -5.40
N LEU A 359 17.67 -8.66 -6.32
CA LEU A 359 16.21 -8.59 -6.14
C LEU A 359 15.57 -9.97 -6.11
N CYS A 360 15.99 -10.89 -6.98
CA CYS A 360 15.55 -12.29 -6.94
C CYS A 360 15.85 -12.95 -5.60
N SER A 361 17.02 -12.69 -5.02
CA SER A 361 17.37 -13.21 -3.70
C SER A 361 16.45 -12.68 -2.60
N HIS A 362 16.15 -11.38 -2.63
CA HIS A 362 15.19 -10.79 -1.70
C HIS A 362 13.77 -11.36 -1.84
N LEU A 363 13.30 -11.56 -3.09
CA LEU A 363 11.98 -12.17 -3.32
C LEU A 363 11.92 -13.60 -2.79
N LYS A 364 12.99 -14.37 -2.99
CA LYS A 364 13.09 -15.73 -2.46
C LYS A 364 13.09 -15.74 -0.92
N GLN A 365 13.77 -14.78 -0.30
CA GLN A 365 13.80 -14.62 1.15
C GLN A 365 12.41 -14.24 1.69
N LEU A 366 11.67 -13.35 1.00
CA LEU A 366 10.29 -13.01 1.37
C LEU A 366 9.35 -14.21 1.27
N ALA A 367 9.47 -15.01 0.21
CA ALA A 367 8.71 -16.27 0.08
C ALA A 367 9.05 -17.25 1.21
N PHE A 368 10.33 -17.33 1.56
CA PHE A 368 10.80 -18.10 2.72
C PHE A 368 10.19 -17.61 4.05
N LEU A 369 10.07 -16.29 4.24
CA LEU A 369 9.38 -15.69 5.41
C LEU A 369 7.85 -15.91 5.37
N GLY A 370 7.35 -16.63 4.38
CA GLY A 370 5.96 -17.05 4.25
C GLY A 370 5.09 -16.16 3.37
N HIS A 371 5.62 -15.10 2.73
CA HIS A 371 4.85 -14.28 1.80
C HIS A 371 4.58 -15.02 0.49
N THR A 372 3.34 -15.00 0.00
CA THR A 372 3.02 -15.53 -1.34
C THR A 372 3.33 -14.47 -2.39
N ILE A 373 3.98 -14.84 -3.48
CA ILE A 373 4.45 -13.88 -4.49
C ILE A 373 3.93 -14.26 -5.88
N ILE A 374 3.32 -13.31 -6.59
CA ILE A 374 3.02 -13.41 -8.01
C ILE A 374 3.85 -12.35 -8.73
N LEU A 375 4.61 -12.74 -9.75
CA LEU A 375 5.37 -11.80 -10.56
C LEU A 375 5.20 -12.07 -12.05
N THR A 376 5.15 -10.98 -12.84
CA THR A 376 5.28 -11.09 -14.30
C THR A 376 6.74 -10.93 -14.69
N THR A 377 7.19 -11.68 -15.68
CA THR A 377 8.60 -11.61 -16.08
C THR A 377 8.83 -12.09 -17.51
N HIS A 378 9.95 -11.66 -18.06
CA HIS A 378 10.59 -12.21 -19.24
C HIS A 378 12.00 -12.74 -18.91
N SER A 379 12.43 -12.65 -17.64
CA SER A 379 13.79 -12.94 -17.19
C SER A 379 13.94 -14.39 -16.77
N TYR A 380 15.09 -14.97 -17.15
CA TYR A 380 15.51 -16.31 -16.74
C TYR A 380 15.73 -16.41 -15.22
N GLU A 381 16.32 -15.38 -14.60
CA GLU A 381 16.57 -15.34 -13.16
C GLU A 381 15.29 -15.49 -12.33
N ALA A 382 14.19 -14.88 -12.78
CA ALA A 382 12.92 -14.98 -12.08
C ALA A 382 12.32 -16.38 -12.16
N LEU A 383 12.51 -17.10 -13.27
CA LEU A 383 12.06 -18.48 -13.39
C LEU A 383 12.83 -19.43 -12.48
N HIS A 384 14.10 -19.15 -12.21
CA HIS A 384 14.91 -19.95 -11.27
C HIS A 384 14.41 -19.89 -9.83
N ILE A 385 13.81 -18.78 -9.43
CA ILE A 385 13.28 -18.64 -8.07
C ILE A 385 11.81 -19.08 -7.95
N ALA A 386 11.11 -19.23 -9.09
CA ALA A 386 9.69 -19.56 -9.09
C ALA A 386 9.44 -21.04 -8.72
N ASN A 387 8.41 -21.27 -7.93
CA ASN A 387 7.87 -22.60 -7.62
C ASN A 387 6.93 -23.09 -8.72
N LYS A 388 6.15 -22.17 -9.28
CA LYS A 388 5.16 -22.40 -10.34
C LYS A 388 5.34 -21.39 -11.48
N VAL A 389 4.99 -21.80 -12.68
CA VAL A 389 5.01 -20.97 -13.90
C VAL A 389 3.64 -21.03 -14.56
N LEU A 390 3.07 -19.87 -14.86
CA LEU A 390 1.88 -19.71 -15.68
C LEU A 390 2.27 -19.07 -17.01
N VAL A 391 2.03 -19.76 -18.13
CA VAL A 391 2.26 -19.23 -19.48
C VAL A 391 0.94 -18.72 -20.04
N LEU A 392 0.91 -17.43 -20.40
CA LEU A 392 -0.25 -16.80 -21.06
C LEU A 392 0.01 -16.61 -22.55
N HIS A 393 -0.95 -17.04 -23.37
CA HIS A 393 -0.95 -16.85 -24.80
C HIS A 393 -2.32 -16.39 -25.30
N ARG A 394 -2.38 -15.22 -25.95
CA ARG A 394 -3.62 -14.64 -26.52
C ARG A 394 -4.77 -14.48 -25.51
N GLY A 395 -4.44 -14.26 -24.25
CA GLY A 395 -5.42 -14.15 -23.19
C GLY A 395 -5.91 -15.48 -22.62
N GLU A 396 -5.37 -16.61 -23.09
CA GLU A 396 -5.67 -17.96 -22.58
C GLU A 396 -4.46 -18.58 -21.88
N GLN A 397 -4.71 -19.63 -21.11
CA GLN A 397 -3.67 -20.42 -20.46
C GLN A 397 -2.99 -21.35 -21.45
N GLY A 398 -1.68 -21.17 -21.63
CA GLY A 398 -0.86 -22.05 -22.47
C GLY A 398 -0.10 -23.12 -21.68
N PHE A 399 0.09 -22.92 -20.40
CA PHE A 399 0.72 -23.89 -19.48
C PHE A 399 0.58 -23.42 -18.03
N TYR A 400 0.49 -24.38 -17.11
CA TYR A 400 0.67 -24.17 -15.68
C TYR A 400 1.37 -25.36 -15.04
N GLY A 401 2.40 -25.10 -14.22
CA GLY A 401 3.15 -26.18 -13.55
C GLY A 401 4.47 -25.69 -12.96
N THR A 402 5.37 -26.62 -12.62
CA THR A 402 6.73 -26.28 -12.19
C THR A 402 7.59 -25.79 -13.36
N PRO A 403 8.66 -24.99 -13.12
CA PRO A 403 9.59 -24.59 -14.20
C PRO A 403 10.14 -25.77 -14.99
N GLN A 404 10.48 -26.86 -14.32
CA GLN A 404 11.00 -28.08 -15.00
C GLN A 404 9.94 -28.73 -15.91
N ALA A 405 8.69 -28.77 -15.45
CA ALA A 405 7.60 -29.28 -16.28
C ALA A 405 7.35 -28.38 -17.50
N ALA A 406 7.51 -27.05 -17.34
CA ALA A 406 7.42 -26.12 -18.47
C ALA A 406 8.53 -26.38 -19.50
N TYR A 407 9.77 -26.55 -19.07
CA TYR A 407 10.87 -26.86 -19.97
C TYR A 407 10.67 -28.21 -20.73
N GLN A 408 10.12 -29.22 -20.06
CA GLN A 408 9.76 -30.49 -20.70
C GLN A 408 8.62 -30.33 -21.71
N PHE A 409 7.57 -29.60 -21.35
CA PHE A 409 6.40 -29.37 -22.20
C PHE A 409 6.76 -28.61 -23.48
N PHE A 410 7.56 -27.54 -23.37
CA PHE A 410 8.01 -26.73 -24.49
C PHE A 410 9.29 -27.27 -25.15
N LYS A 411 9.84 -28.38 -24.66
CA LYS A 411 11.08 -29.05 -25.19
C LYS A 411 12.27 -28.09 -25.30
N THR A 412 12.45 -27.23 -24.29
CA THR A 412 13.52 -26.22 -24.25
C THR A 412 13.98 -26.01 -22.82
N ASN A 413 15.19 -25.47 -22.65
CA ASN A 413 15.72 -25.04 -21.34
C ASN A 413 15.84 -23.51 -21.25
N ASP A 414 15.33 -22.79 -22.23
CA ASP A 414 15.44 -21.33 -22.31
C ASP A 414 14.06 -20.68 -22.37
N PRO A 415 13.77 -19.72 -21.45
CA PRO A 415 12.51 -18.99 -21.41
C PRO A 415 12.19 -18.20 -22.68
N GLU A 416 13.20 -17.65 -23.37
CA GLU A 416 12.98 -16.92 -24.63
C GLU A 416 12.48 -17.87 -25.71
N THR A 417 13.00 -19.08 -25.72
CA THR A 417 12.54 -20.15 -26.65
C THR A 417 11.12 -20.58 -26.32
N ILE A 418 10.71 -20.63 -25.03
CA ILE A 418 9.31 -20.86 -24.68
C ILE A 418 8.42 -19.79 -25.32
N LEU A 419 8.80 -18.50 -25.21
CA LEU A 419 8.02 -17.38 -25.73
C LEU A 419 7.98 -17.35 -27.26
N SER A 420 9.09 -17.72 -27.93
CA SER A 420 9.16 -17.77 -29.40
C SER A 420 8.36 -18.93 -29.96
N GLY A 421 8.31 -20.07 -29.25
CA GLY A 421 7.59 -21.27 -29.62
C GLY A 421 6.07 -21.21 -29.46
N LEU A 422 5.52 -20.15 -28.81
CA LEU A 422 4.08 -20.01 -28.65
C LEU A 422 3.38 -19.79 -29.99
N ASN A 423 2.51 -20.72 -30.36
CA ASN A 423 1.72 -20.71 -31.60
C ASN A 423 0.22 -20.73 -31.32
N LYS A 424 -0.62 -20.76 -32.38
CA LYS A 424 -2.08 -20.74 -32.27
C LYS A 424 -2.66 -21.92 -31.47
N ASP A 425 -1.97 -23.05 -31.50
CA ASP A 425 -2.47 -24.29 -30.94
C ASP A 425 -1.97 -24.56 -29.51
N THR A 426 -1.11 -23.68 -28.95
CA THR A 426 -0.49 -23.88 -27.64
C THR A 426 -1.54 -24.06 -26.53
N SER A 427 -2.59 -23.24 -26.51
CA SER A 427 -3.66 -23.35 -25.52
C SER A 427 -4.50 -24.63 -25.70
N SER A 428 -4.76 -25.04 -26.92
CA SER A 428 -5.47 -26.28 -27.25
C SER A 428 -4.66 -27.50 -26.83
N ILE A 429 -3.37 -27.52 -27.16
CA ILE A 429 -2.44 -28.60 -26.78
C ILE A 429 -2.36 -28.71 -25.24
N TRP A 430 -2.33 -27.60 -24.53
CA TRP A 430 -2.37 -27.59 -23.05
C TRP A 430 -3.67 -28.21 -22.54
N LYS A 431 -4.83 -27.78 -23.06
CA LYS A 431 -6.14 -28.29 -22.65
C LYS A 431 -6.29 -29.79 -22.91
N GLU A 432 -5.77 -30.27 -24.06
CA GLU A 432 -5.79 -31.67 -24.45
C GLU A 432 -4.81 -32.55 -23.67
N SER A 433 -3.71 -31.98 -23.15
CA SER A 433 -2.71 -32.71 -22.38
C SER A 433 -3.26 -33.32 -21.07
N GLY A 434 -4.40 -32.85 -20.60
CA GLY A 434 -5.02 -33.34 -19.35
C GLY A 434 -4.20 -33.14 -18.09
N ILE A 435 -3.04 -32.44 -18.21
CA ILE A 435 -2.15 -32.13 -17.08
C ILE A 435 -2.76 -30.96 -16.28
N VAL A 436 -3.95 -31.17 -15.78
CA VAL A 436 -4.48 -30.30 -14.72
C VAL A 436 -3.95 -30.88 -13.42
N SER A 437 -2.86 -30.33 -12.90
CA SER A 437 -2.46 -30.63 -11.53
C SER A 437 -3.52 -30.03 -10.60
N ARG A 438 -4.55 -30.81 -10.36
CA ARG A 438 -5.51 -30.53 -9.28
C ARG A 438 -4.86 -30.93 -7.97
N ASP A 439 -3.88 -30.16 -7.54
CA ASP A 439 -3.55 -30.14 -6.13
C ASP A 439 -4.78 -29.53 -5.44
N THR A 440 -5.69 -30.38 -4.97
CA THR A 440 -6.80 -29.95 -4.14
C THR A 440 -6.23 -29.52 -2.80
N VAL A 441 -5.67 -28.32 -2.75
CA VAL A 441 -5.44 -27.64 -1.50
C VAL A 441 -6.83 -27.22 -1.01
N LYS A 442 -7.48 -28.11 -0.26
CA LYS A 442 -8.68 -27.73 0.49
C LYS A 442 -8.26 -26.63 1.45
N SER A 443 -8.82 -25.42 1.29
CA SER A 443 -8.79 -24.44 2.36
C SER A 443 -9.26 -25.14 3.63
N SER A 444 -8.39 -25.24 4.63
CA SER A 444 -8.70 -25.97 5.87
C SER A 444 -9.61 -25.16 6.80
N CYS A 445 -9.90 -23.90 6.47
CA CYS A 445 -10.65 -23.00 7.33
C CYS A 445 -12.03 -22.69 6.74
N GLU A 446 -13.09 -22.93 7.51
CA GLU A 446 -14.47 -22.60 7.11
C GLU A 446 -14.77 -21.11 7.21
N HIS A 447 -14.13 -20.40 8.15
CA HIS A 447 -14.31 -18.96 8.34
C HIS A 447 -12.98 -18.26 8.62
N VAL A 448 -12.83 -17.03 8.11
CA VAL A 448 -11.66 -16.18 8.35
C VAL A 448 -12.09 -14.90 9.06
N TYR A 449 -11.48 -14.63 10.22
CA TYR A 449 -11.72 -13.43 11.01
C TYR A 449 -10.49 -12.54 10.98
N PHE A 450 -10.71 -11.23 10.96
CA PHE A 450 -9.66 -10.21 10.87
C PHE A 450 -9.73 -9.26 12.06
N SER A 451 -8.57 -8.84 12.56
CA SER A 451 -8.50 -7.78 13.55
C SER A 451 -9.06 -6.47 13.01
N SER A 452 -9.71 -5.69 13.87
CA SER A 452 -10.21 -4.37 13.51
C SER A 452 -9.07 -3.36 13.57
N ARG A 453 -8.35 -3.16 12.45
CA ARG A 453 -7.27 -2.18 12.36
C ARG A 453 -7.80 -0.76 12.61
N LYS A 454 -7.25 -0.07 13.60
CA LYS A 454 -7.41 1.37 13.79
C LYS A 454 -6.17 2.05 13.24
N ASN A 455 -6.23 2.57 12.03
CA ASN A 455 -5.11 3.30 11.44
C ASN A 455 -4.67 4.47 12.32
N SER A 456 -3.36 4.64 12.46
CA SER A 456 -2.73 5.69 13.27
C SER A 456 -2.78 7.09 12.62
N GLU A 457 -3.47 7.25 11.49
CA GLU A 457 -3.56 8.53 10.79
C GLU A 457 -4.37 9.56 11.57
N SER A 458 -3.72 10.63 12.02
CA SER A 458 -4.38 11.82 12.55
C SER A 458 -4.76 12.79 11.41
N LEU A 459 -5.76 13.65 11.65
CA LEU A 459 -6.15 14.71 10.71
C LEU A 459 -4.96 15.61 10.33
N PHE A 460 -4.08 15.89 11.27
CA PHE A 460 -2.93 16.77 11.07
C PHE A 460 -1.77 16.11 10.32
N TYR A 461 -1.76 14.76 10.19
CA TYR A 461 -0.69 14.08 9.48
C TYR A 461 -0.68 14.40 7.97
N GLY A 462 -1.85 14.45 7.35
CA GLY A 462 -1.97 14.85 5.95
C GLY A 462 -1.47 16.28 5.70
N MET A 463 -1.75 17.19 6.63
CA MET A 463 -1.24 18.56 6.59
C MET A 463 0.30 18.61 6.72
N HIS A 464 0.86 17.88 7.67
CA HIS A 464 2.31 17.80 7.86
C HIS A 464 3.04 17.25 6.62
N LEU A 465 2.47 16.20 5.99
CA LEU A 465 3.01 15.63 4.76
C LEU A 465 3.00 16.65 3.61
N THR A 466 1.87 17.33 3.39
CA THR A 466 1.73 18.36 2.36
C THR A 466 2.68 19.55 2.62
N PHE A 467 2.84 19.97 3.86
CA PHE A 467 3.77 21.02 4.27
C PHE A 467 5.21 20.67 3.92
N LYS A 468 5.67 19.46 4.27
CA LYS A 468 7.01 18.98 3.92
C LYS A 468 7.26 18.99 2.41
N GLN A 469 6.30 18.52 1.62
CA GLN A 469 6.41 18.52 0.15
C GLN A 469 6.54 19.93 -0.41
N TRP A 470 5.72 20.87 0.07
CA TRP A 470 5.75 22.24 -0.42
C TRP A 470 7.08 22.95 -0.16
N PHE A 471 7.57 22.89 1.08
CA PHE A 471 8.81 23.59 1.44
C PHE A 471 10.08 22.93 0.92
N ARG A 472 9.99 21.68 0.46
CA ARG A 472 11.09 21.00 -0.23
C ARG A 472 11.14 21.24 -1.73
N ASP A 473 10.06 21.68 -2.33
CA ASP A 473 10.00 22.16 -3.71
C ASP A 473 10.38 23.65 -3.76
N LYS A 474 11.67 23.92 -4.05
CA LYS A 474 12.20 25.29 -4.07
C LYS A 474 11.46 26.21 -5.03
N GLY A 475 11.04 25.70 -6.22
CA GLY A 475 10.31 26.48 -7.20
C GLY A 475 8.92 26.88 -6.71
N LYS A 476 8.19 25.94 -6.12
CA LYS A 476 6.88 26.17 -5.54
C LYS A 476 6.95 27.12 -4.35
N THR A 477 7.94 26.95 -3.48
CA THR A 477 8.17 27.83 -2.32
C THR A 477 8.51 29.25 -2.75
N ALA A 478 9.38 29.44 -3.74
CA ALA A 478 9.72 30.75 -4.26
C ALA A 478 8.51 31.47 -4.87
N ALA A 479 7.70 30.76 -5.68
CA ALA A 479 6.48 31.30 -6.25
C ALA A 479 5.48 31.71 -5.15
N LEU A 480 5.30 30.87 -4.14
CA LEU A 480 4.41 31.13 -3.01
C LEU A 480 4.80 32.40 -2.22
N LEU A 481 6.09 32.62 -2.05
CA LEU A 481 6.60 33.78 -1.30
C LEU A 481 6.65 35.04 -2.16
N LEU A 482 7.13 34.98 -3.40
CA LEU A 482 7.37 36.18 -4.22
C LEU A 482 6.08 36.74 -4.85
N GLN A 483 5.15 35.87 -5.24
CA GLN A 483 3.93 36.27 -5.97
C GLN A 483 3.11 37.34 -5.25
N PRO A 484 2.77 37.23 -3.94
CA PRO A 484 1.96 38.26 -3.27
C PRO A 484 2.67 39.60 -3.11
N PHE A 485 4.00 39.61 -2.95
CA PHE A 485 4.76 40.86 -2.87
C PHE A 485 4.81 41.59 -4.21
N ILE A 486 5.05 40.86 -5.33
CA ILE A 486 5.03 41.45 -6.66
C ILE A 486 3.67 42.04 -6.99
N ILE A 487 2.58 41.28 -6.76
CA ILE A 487 1.24 41.75 -7.07
C ILE A 487 0.82 42.88 -6.13
N GLY A 488 1.13 42.79 -4.83
CA GLY A 488 0.84 43.81 -3.84
C GLY A 488 1.56 45.11 -4.16
N PHE A 489 2.86 45.06 -4.56
CA PHE A 489 3.61 46.23 -4.98
C PHE A 489 2.97 46.88 -6.22
N LEU A 490 2.63 46.08 -7.24
CA LEU A 490 1.96 46.59 -8.44
C LEU A 490 0.66 47.31 -8.10
N PHE A 491 -0.17 46.70 -7.22
CA PHE A 491 -1.44 47.28 -6.78
C PHE A 491 -1.23 48.57 -6.02
N SER A 492 -0.17 48.69 -5.20
CA SER A 492 0.17 49.94 -4.49
C SER A 492 0.55 51.08 -5.43
N GLN A 493 1.01 50.80 -6.66
CA GLN A 493 1.31 51.78 -7.68
C GLN A 493 0.05 52.18 -8.49
N ILE A 494 -0.91 51.26 -8.66
CA ILE A 494 -2.12 51.47 -9.46
C ILE A 494 -3.22 52.18 -8.62
N PHE A 495 -3.41 51.75 -7.40
CA PHE A 495 -4.48 52.27 -6.53
C PHE A 495 -4.03 53.47 -5.71
N SER A 496 -4.87 54.51 -5.65
CA SER A 496 -4.69 55.71 -4.89
C SER A 496 -5.90 55.97 -3.95
N ALA A 497 -5.81 56.95 -3.09
CA ALA A 497 -6.91 57.34 -2.20
C ALA A 497 -8.21 57.74 -2.93
N SER A 498 -8.10 58.15 -4.19
CA SER A 498 -9.24 58.48 -5.06
C SER A 498 -9.81 57.28 -5.82
N SER A 499 -9.19 56.10 -5.71
CA SER A 499 -9.65 54.88 -6.40
C SER A 499 -10.97 54.39 -5.83
N SER A 500 -11.85 53.84 -6.70
CA SER A 500 -13.14 53.30 -6.27
C SER A 500 -12.95 52.06 -5.40
N LEU A 501 -13.58 52.06 -4.21
CA LEU A 501 -13.60 50.89 -3.31
C LEU A 501 -14.19 49.66 -3.99
N TRP A 502 -15.07 49.84 -4.97
CA TRP A 502 -15.61 48.77 -5.82
C TRP A 502 -14.49 48.05 -6.59
N THR A 503 -13.62 48.83 -7.27
CA THR A 503 -12.51 48.26 -8.07
C THR A 503 -11.48 47.59 -7.18
N ILE A 504 -11.19 48.16 -6.02
CA ILE A 504 -10.24 47.62 -5.06
C ILE A 504 -10.74 46.28 -4.48
N SER A 505 -12.01 46.22 -4.06
CA SER A 505 -12.60 44.99 -3.53
C SER A 505 -12.62 43.89 -4.60
N PHE A 506 -12.95 44.24 -5.84
CA PHE A 506 -12.94 43.28 -6.96
C PHE A 506 -11.52 42.75 -7.25
N ALA A 507 -10.55 43.62 -7.35
CA ALA A 507 -9.16 43.22 -7.62
C ALA A 507 -8.62 42.31 -6.50
N THR A 508 -8.93 42.63 -5.24
CA THR A 508 -8.51 41.82 -4.10
C THR A 508 -9.13 40.42 -4.15
N ILE A 509 -10.42 40.30 -4.44
CA ILE A 509 -11.12 39.01 -4.54
C ILE A 509 -10.60 38.20 -5.74
N LEU A 510 -10.32 38.87 -6.85
CA LEU A 510 -9.73 38.21 -8.03
C LEU A 510 -8.36 37.61 -7.71
N CYS A 511 -7.51 38.35 -7.00
CA CYS A 511 -6.21 37.84 -6.57
C CYS A 511 -6.34 36.67 -5.58
N ALA A 512 -7.27 36.77 -4.62
CA ALA A 512 -7.56 35.69 -3.68
C ALA A 512 -7.98 34.39 -4.38
N ASN A 513 -8.86 34.51 -5.37
CA ASN A 513 -9.28 33.38 -6.21
C ASN A 513 -8.10 32.80 -7.03
N TRP A 514 -7.27 33.67 -7.61
CA TRP A 514 -6.09 33.24 -8.36
C TRP A 514 -5.13 32.46 -7.47
N PHE A 515 -4.78 32.97 -6.28
CA PHE A 515 -3.89 32.27 -5.35
C PHE A 515 -4.46 30.94 -4.93
N ALA A 516 -5.71 30.92 -4.52
CA ALA A 516 -6.39 29.70 -4.06
C ALA A 516 -6.44 28.62 -5.13
N LEU A 517 -6.88 28.96 -6.34
CA LEU A 517 -6.98 28.02 -7.46
C LEU A 517 -5.59 27.57 -7.93
N SER A 518 -4.62 28.46 -8.08
CA SER A 518 -3.27 28.11 -8.55
C SER A 518 -2.54 27.14 -7.62
N LEU A 519 -2.79 27.25 -6.29
CA LEU A 519 -2.21 26.36 -5.28
C LEU A 519 -2.90 24.99 -5.22
N SER A 520 -4.20 24.92 -5.50
CA SER A 520 -5.01 23.72 -5.26
C SER A 520 -5.26 22.85 -6.49
N ILE A 521 -5.29 23.44 -7.69
CA ILE A 521 -5.77 22.76 -8.90
C ILE A 521 -4.93 21.55 -9.34
N ARG A 522 -3.68 21.44 -8.90
CA ARG A 522 -2.78 20.31 -9.21
C ARG A 522 -2.53 19.36 -8.06
N GLU A 523 -2.97 19.69 -6.85
CA GLU A 523 -2.58 19.00 -5.61
C GLU A 523 -2.99 17.52 -5.57
N ILE A 524 -4.17 17.16 -6.09
CA ILE A 524 -4.65 15.78 -6.08
C ILE A 524 -4.17 15.03 -7.33
N VAL A 525 -4.24 15.67 -8.50
CA VAL A 525 -3.94 14.99 -9.78
C VAL A 525 -2.48 14.53 -9.88
N GLN A 526 -1.54 15.27 -9.29
CA GLN A 526 -0.11 14.90 -9.28
C GLN A 526 0.16 13.64 -8.45
N GLU A 527 -0.59 13.44 -7.39
CA GLU A 527 -0.44 12.30 -6.48
C GLU A 527 -1.43 11.16 -6.75
N LYS A 528 -2.30 11.31 -7.75
CA LYS A 528 -3.43 10.40 -7.99
C LYS A 528 -3.05 8.91 -8.05
N PRO A 529 -1.94 8.50 -8.72
CA PRO A 529 -1.50 7.10 -8.71
C PRO A 529 -1.09 6.62 -7.33
N ILE A 530 -0.35 7.44 -6.57
CA ILE A 530 0.11 7.13 -5.20
C ILE A 530 -1.09 6.96 -4.27
N VAL A 531 -1.96 7.97 -4.25
CA VAL A 531 -3.13 8.03 -3.37
C VAL A 531 -4.10 6.87 -3.62
N ARG A 532 -4.29 6.44 -4.87
CA ARG A 532 -5.09 5.24 -5.17
C ARG A 532 -4.53 3.98 -4.51
N GLY A 533 -3.23 3.80 -4.54
CA GLY A 533 -2.56 2.70 -3.84
C GLY A 533 -2.77 2.77 -2.32
N GLU A 534 -2.56 3.95 -1.74
CA GLU A 534 -2.71 4.20 -0.31
C GLU A 534 -4.16 4.02 0.19
N LEU A 535 -5.15 4.50 -0.57
CA LEU A 535 -6.57 4.30 -0.28
C LEU A 535 -6.99 2.83 -0.29
N ARG A 536 -6.38 2.00 -1.16
CA ARG A 536 -6.61 0.54 -1.17
C ARG A 536 -6.10 -0.12 0.12
N LYS A 537 -4.95 0.32 0.61
CA LYS A 537 -4.33 -0.17 1.86
C LYS A 537 -5.06 0.29 3.13
N GLY A 538 -6.08 1.09 3.01
CA GLY A 538 -6.90 1.52 4.15
C GLY A 538 -6.69 2.97 4.57
N GLN A 539 -5.93 3.79 3.83
CA GLN A 539 -5.84 5.23 4.09
C GLN A 539 -7.23 5.85 4.16
N LYS A 540 -7.44 6.73 5.13
CA LYS A 540 -8.70 7.47 5.28
C LYS A 540 -8.71 8.67 4.33
N VAL A 541 -9.81 8.81 3.59
CA VAL A 541 -10.00 9.95 2.65
C VAL A 541 -9.99 11.29 3.40
N LEU A 542 -10.62 11.35 4.59
CA LEU A 542 -10.81 12.61 5.31
C LEU A 542 -9.50 13.25 5.79
N PRO A 543 -8.55 12.56 6.45
CA PRO A 543 -7.25 13.12 6.80
C PRO A 543 -6.44 13.62 5.60
N TYR A 544 -6.43 12.84 4.52
CA TYR A 544 -5.75 13.23 3.29
C TYR A 544 -6.35 14.51 2.69
N TYR A 545 -7.67 14.55 2.51
CA TYR A 545 -8.37 15.69 1.93
C TYR A 545 -8.26 16.94 2.80
N PHE A 546 -8.36 16.79 4.12
CA PHE A 546 -8.22 17.89 5.08
C PHE A 546 -6.85 18.58 4.97
N GLY A 547 -5.76 17.79 4.85
CA GLY A 547 -4.43 18.35 4.63
C GLY A 547 -4.31 19.14 3.33
N LYS A 548 -4.92 18.63 2.24
CA LYS A 548 -4.95 19.30 0.93
C LYS A 548 -5.88 20.52 0.88
N LEU A 549 -6.89 20.60 1.74
CA LEU A 549 -7.80 21.75 1.83
C LEU A 549 -7.20 22.85 2.70
N LEU A 550 -6.73 22.50 3.90
CA LEU A 550 -6.34 23.46 4.91
C LEU A 550 -5.07 24.23 4.53
N LEU A 551 -4.01 23.53 4.10
CA LEU A 551 -2.72 24.17 3.83
C LEU A 551 -2.77 25.16 2.67
N PRO A 552 -3.34 24.84 1.48
CA PRO A 552 -3.55 25.82 0.41
C PRO A 552 -4.45 26.99 0.83
N SER A 553 -5.48 26.73 1.66
CA SER A 553 -6.36 27.79 2.15
C SER A 553 -5.61 28.78 3.04
N VAL A 554 -4.81 28.29 3.99
CA VAL A 554 -3.98 29.15 4.85
C VAL A 554 -2.95 29.95 4.02
N ALA A 555 -2.29 29.30 3.07
CA ALA A 555 -1.30 29.97 2.21
C ALA A 555 -1.95 31.05 1.35
N ALA A 556 -3.04 30.76 0.65
CA ALA A 556 -3.75 31.75 -0.17
C ALA A 556 -4.35 32.88 0.67
N PHE A 557 -4.81 32.59 1.89
CA PHE A 557 -5.28 33.58 2.84
C PHE A 557 -4.15 34.55 3.21
N VAL A 558 -2.98 34.05 3.59
CA VAL A 558 -1.81 34.87 3.92
C VAL A 558 -1.37 35.72 2.71
N GLN A 559 -1.32 35.13 1.51
CA GLN A 559 -1.01 35.85 0.28
C GLN A 559 -2.01 36.99 0.02
N THR A 560 -3.30 36.75 0.24
CA THR A 560 -4.35 37.78 0.10
C THR A 560 -4.18 38.90 1.13
N CYS A 561 -3.86 38.58 2.37
CA CYS A 561 -3.57 39.56 3.43
C CYS A 561 -2.35 40.43 3.04
N ILE A 562 -1.28 39.85 2.48
CA ILE A 562 -0.10 40.59 2.04
C ILE A 562 -0.48 41.58 0.93
N VAL A 563 -1.19 41.12 -0.12
CA VAL A 563 -1.63 42.00 -1.21
C VAL A 563 -2.52 43.14 -0.68
N TYR A 564 -3.48 42.80 0.18
CA TYR A 564 -4.37 43.81 0.76
C TYR A 564 -3.61 44.80 1.65
N ALA A 565 -2.61 44.39 2.40
CA ALA A 565 -1.77 45.28 3.22
C ALA A 565 -1.07 46.35 2.36
N PHE A 566 -0.54 46.01 1.22
CA PHE A 566 0.04 46.98 0.26
C PHE A 566 -0.98 48.02 -0.24
N VAL A 567 -2.23 47.60 -0.44
CA VAL A 567 -3.32 48.50 -0.84
C VAL A 567 -3.78 49.35 0.34
N ALA A 568 -3.92 48.78 1.54
CA ALA A 568 -4.36 49.47 2.75
C ALA A 568 -3.45 50.63 3.16
N PHE A 569 -2.15 50.59 2.86
CA PHE A 569 -1.24 51.75 3.07
C PHE A 569 -1.60 52.98 2.22
N ARG A 570 -2.40 52.82 1.16
CA ARG A 570 -2.82 53.90 0.27
C ARG A 570 -4.24 54.39 0.48
N ILE A 571 -5.01 53.64 1.24
CA ILE A 571 -6.45 53.89 1.45
C ILE A 571 -6.75 53.88 2.93
N SER A 572 -7.40 54.92 3.45
CA SER A 572 -7.95 54.89 4.82
C SER A 572 -9.24 54.08 4.85
N VAL A 573 -9.18 52.91 5.48
CA VAL A 573 -10.34 52.03 5.66
C VAL A 573 -10.50 51.71 7.15
N ASN A 574 -11.70 51.91 7.66
CA ASN A 574 -12.05 51.64 9.07
C ASN A 574 -12.57 50.21 9.30
N ALA A 575 -12.17 49.22 8.47
CA ALA A 575 -12.59 47.84 8.64
C ALA A 575 -11.83 47.15 9.76
N THR A 576 -12.55 46.39 10.59
CA THR A 576 -11.89 45.59 11.65
C THR A 576 -11.11 44.41 11.02
N PRO A 577 -9.93 44.04 11.58
CA PRO A 577 -9.18 42.88 11.08
C PRO A 577 -9.99 41.57 11.03
N ALA A 578 -10.91 41.40 11.99
CA ALA A 578 -11.78 40.22 12.03
C ALA A 578 -12.77 40.15 10.84
N GLN A 579 -13.35 41.28 10.43
CA GLN A 579 -14.25 41.36 9.27
C GLN A 579 -13.50 41.06 7.96
N LEU A 580 -12.30 41.62 7.78
CA LEU A 580 -11.45 41.37 6.63
C LEU A 580 -11.02 39.89 6.56
N ALA A 581 -10.60 39.35 7.70
CA ALA A 581 -10.21 37.93 7.78
C ALA A 581 -11.37 37.01 7.40
N ALA A 582 -12.59 37.29 7.88
CA ALA A 582 -13.78 36.52 7.51
C ALA A 582 -14.07 36.61 5.99
N ALA A 583 -14.01 37.82 5.39
CA ALA A 583 -14.24 38.01 3.96
C ALA A 583 -13.19 37.27 3.10
N PHE A 584 -11.91 37.33 3.49
CA PHE A 584 -10.84 36.63 2.76
C PHE A 584 -10.96 35.10 2.91
N ALA A 585 -11.26 34.59 4.11
CA ALA A 585 -11.49 33.15 4.30
C ALA A 585 -12.69 32.65 3.48
N CYS A 586 -13.80 33.40 3.45
CA CYS A 586 -14.97 33.07 2.62
C CYS A 586 -14.69 33.10 1.12
N THR A 587 -13.67 33.82 0.68
CA THR A 587 -13.23 33.82 -0.72
C THR A 587 -12.30 32.65 -1.02
N VAL A 588 -11.32 32.41 -0.18
CA VAL A 588 -10.26 31.44 -0.41
C VAL A 588 -10.76 29.99 -0.29
N ILE A 589 -11.58 29.69 0.72
CA ILE A 589 -12.03 28.30 0.98
C ILE A 589 -12.83 27.72 -0.20
N PRO A 590 -13.86 28.38 -0.75
CA PRO A 590 -14.58 27.87 -1.92
C PRO A 590 -13.68 27.72 -3.15
N ALA A 591 -12.74 28.65 -3.35
CA ALA A 591 -11.82 28.60 -4.49
C ALA A 591 -10.85 27.41 -4.38
N VAL A 592 -10.29 27.15 -3.19
CA VAL A 592 -9.47 25.96 -2.95
C VAL A 592 -10.29 24.69 -3.13
N ALA A 593 -11.48 24.62 -2.57
CA ALA A 593 -12.35 23.44 -2.69
C ALA A 593 -12.71 23.15 -4.17
N MET A 594 -12.98 24.18 -4.97
CA MET A 594 -13.21 24.04 -6.42
C MET A 594 -11.93 23.57 -7.14
N GLY A 595 -10.78 24.13 -6.83
CA GLY A 595 -9.51 23.69 -7.40
C GLY A 595 -9.20 22.22 -7.10
N LEU A 596 -9.45 21.75 -5.89
CA LEU A 596 -9.30 20.35 -5.50
C LEU A 596 -10.32 19.45 -6.21
N LEU A 597 -11.56 19.91 -6.41
CA LEU A 597 -12.56 19.20 -7.16
C LEU A 597 -12.12 18.96 -8.61
N VAL A 598 -11.66 20.01 -9.28
CA VAL A 598 -11.14 19.92 -10.66
C VAL A 598 -9.89 19.03 -10.71
N SER A 599 -9.00 19.16 -9.73
CA SER A 599 -7.82 18.29 -9.59
C SER A 599 -8.20 16.81 -9.50
N SER A 600 -9.25 16.49 -8.74
CA SER A 600 -9.73 15.10 -8.58
C SER A 600 -10.32 14.50 -9.86
N LEU A 601 -11.00 15.33 -10.67
CA LEU A 601 -11.62 14.95 -11.94
C LEU A 601 -10.59 14.83 -13.08
N SER A 602 -9.51 15.60 -13.04
CA SER A 602 -8.51 15.67 -14.11
C SER A 602 -7.70 14.38 -14.25
N LYS A 603 -7.28 14.08 -15.49
CA LYS A 603 -6.42 12.91 -15.78
C LYS A 603 -4.94 13.22 -15.57
N ASN A 604 -4.51 14.44 -15.83
CA ASN A 604 -3.13 14.91 -15.67
C ASN A 604 -3.08 16.40 -15.31
N SER A 605 -1.91 16.89 -14.89
CA SER A 605 -1.72 18.28 -14.46
C SER A 605 -1.94 19.30 -15.59
N GLY A 606 -1.67 18.93 -16.85
CA GLY A 606 -1.93 19.78 -18.01
C GLY A 606 -3.43 20.06 -18.19
N GLN A 607 -4.27 19.01 -18.12
CA GLN A 607 -5.70 19.15 -18.18
C GLN A 607 -6.24 19.96 -16.99
N ALA A 608 -5.75 19.74 -15.78
CA ALA A 608 -6.17 20.50 -14.61
C ALA A 608 -5.89 22.02 -14.82
N ASN A 609 -4.69 22.37 -15.30
CA ASN A 609 -4.35 23.76 -15.59
C ASN A 609 -5.21 24.39 -16.68
N ALA A 610 -5.60 23.62 -17.71
CA ALA A 610 -6.48 24.11 -18.77
C ALA A 610 -7.88 24.52 -18.27
N PHE A 611 -8.34 23.97 -17.13
CA PHE A 611 -9.58 24.39 -16.51
C PHE A 611 -9.47 25.70 -15.71
N LEU A 612 -8.27 26.17 -15.40
CA LEU A 612 -8.10 27.39 -14.59
C LEU A 612 -8.81 28.62 -15.20
N PRO A 613 -8.61 28.97 -16.49
CA PRO A 613 -9.31 30.08 -17.11
C PRO A 613 -10.85 29.86 -17.14
N LEU A 614 -11.29 28.62 -17.39
CA LEU A 614 -12.71 28.30 -17.43
C LEU A 614 -13.42 28.50 -16.08
N ILE A 615 -12.69 28.44 -14.97
CA ILE A 615 -13.22 28.71 -13.64
C ILE A 615 -13.15 30.20 -13.34
N ILE A 616 -12.01 30.86 -13.63
CA ILE A 616 -11.77 32.26 -13.27
C ILE A 616 -12.64 33.22 -14.11
N ILE A 617 -12.80 32.99 -15.42
CA ILE A 617 -13.56 33.89 -16.29
C ILE A 617 -15.01 34.06 -15.80
N PRO A 618 -15.79 33.00 -15.47
CA PRO A 618 -17.10 33.17 -14.85
C PRO A 618 -17.09 33.91 -13.52
N GLN A 619 -16.04 33.68 -12.69
CA GLN A 619 -15.90 34.40 -11.42
C GLN A 619 -15.70 35.91 -11.63
N VAL A 620 -15.03 36.31 -12.71
CA VAL A 620 -14.86 37.71 -13.09
C VAL A 620 -16.14 38.29 -13.69
N ALA A 621 -16.71 37.60 -14.67
CA ALA A 621 -17.85 38.11 -15.45
C ALA A 621 -19.16 38.21 -14.64
N LEU A 622 -19.38 37.26 -13.73
CA LEU A 622 -20.66 37.10 -12.99
C LEU A 622 -20.57 37.59 -11.54
N ALA A 623 -19.42 38.08 -11.08
CA ALA A 623 -19.27 38.61 -9.72
C ALA A 623 -20.05 39.91 -9.46
N GLY A 624 -20.60 40.51 -10.51
CA GLY A 624 -21.28 41.81 -10.41
C GLY A 624 -20.35 43.01 -10.58
N ALA A 625 -19.05 42.77 -10.84
CA ALA A 625 -18.06 43.85 -10.96
C ALA A 625 -18.06 44.54 -12.32
N LEU A 626 -18.27 43.78 -13.39
CA LEU A 626 -18.36 44.31 -14.78
C LEU A 626 -19.77 44.81 -15.09
N VAL A 627 -20.79 44.06 -14.69
CA VAL A 627 -22.21 44.42 -14.85
C VAL A 627 -22.88 44.24 -13.49
N PRO A 628 -23.48 45.27 -12.87
CA PRO A 628 -24.21 45.15 -11.61
C PRO A 628 -25.29 44.08 -11.69
N PHE A 629 -25.53 43.33 -10.62
CA PHE A 629 -26.46 42.21 -10.61
C PHE A 629 -27.89 42.62 -11.09
N ASP A 630 -28.35 43.81 -10.71
CA ASP A 630 -29.66 44.28 -11.04
C ASP A 630 -29.86 44.52 -12.56
N GLN A 631 -28.77 44.83 -13.26
CA GLN A 631 -28.71 45.08 -14.69
C GLN A 631 -28.49 43.79 -15.51
N MET A 632 -28.18 42.66 -14.86
CA MET A 632 -28.01 41.40 -15.57
C MET A 632 -29.34 40.85 -16.09
N GLN A 633 -29.27 40.19 -17.28
CA GLN A 633 -30.40 39.42 -17.80
C GLN A 633 -30.75 38.24 -16.90
N ARG A 634 -31.96 37.68 -17.02
CA ARG A 634 -32.47 36.61 -16.17
C ARG A 634 -31.55 35.39 -16.07
N ILE A 635 -30.94 34.97 -17.19
CA ILE A 635 -29.98 33.85 -17.23
C ILE A 635 -28.68 34.23 -16.48
N GLY A 636 -28.20 35.46 -16.68
CA GLY A 636 -27.00 35.97 -15.97
C GLY A 636 -27.19 36.01 -14.48
N LYS A 637 -28.37 36.43 -13.99
CA LYS A 637 -28.73 36.43 -12.57
C LYS A 637 -28.72 35.01 -11.99
N TRP A 638 -29.25 34.05 -12.73
CA TRP A 638 -29.24 32.64 -12.31
C TRP A 638 -27.82 32.09 -12.27
N LEU A 639 -27.00 32.28 -13.30
CA LEU A 639 -25.61 31.86 -13.34
C LEU A 639 -24.78 32.54 -12.24
N SER A 640 -25.00 33.82 -11.98
CA SER A 640 -24.35 34.56 -10.92
C SER A 640 -24.61 33.98 -9.50
N SER A 641 -25.73 33.28 -9.30
CA SER A 641 -26.05 32.65 -8.01
C SER A 641 -25.17 31.45 -7.68
N ILE A 642 -24.49 30.86 -8.66
CA ILE A 642 -23.58 29.72 -8.50
C ILE A 642 -22.12 30.19 -8.29
N VAL A 643 -21.86 31.49 -8.45
CA VAL A 643 -20.53 32.10 -8.41
C VAL A 643 -20.27 32.68 -7.00
N TRP A 644 -19.30 32.09 -6.26
CA TRP A 644 -18.99 32.54 -4.90
C TRP A 644 -18.37 33.95 -4.87
N SER A 645 -17.68 34.37 -5.93
CA SER A 645 -17.11 35.73 -6.02
C SER A 645 -18.14 36.84 -5.94
N ARG A 646 -19.38 36.61 -6.39
CA ARG A 646 -20.50 37.55 -6.22
C ARG A 646 -20.78 37.86 -4.75
N TYR A 647 -20.92 36.83 -3.97
CA TYR A 647 -21.25 36.96 -2.53
C TYR A 647 -20.09 37.63 -1.78
N ASN A 648 -18.86 37.26 -2.11
CA ASN A 648 -17.68 37.79 -1.49
C ASN A 648 -17.38 39.23 -1.90
N GLN A 649 -17.67 39.60 -3.17
CA GLN A 649 -17.59 40.98 -3.64
C GLN A 649 -18.55 41.88 -2.85
N SER A 650 -19.81 41.46 -2.72
CA SER A 650 -20.80 42.20 -1.94
C SER A 650 -20.41 42.32 -0.45
N SER A 651 -19.92 41.25 0.15
CA SER A 651 -19.47 41.25 1.56
C SER A 651 -18.28 42.17 1.77
N LEU A 652 -17.22 42.05 0.97
CA LEU A 652 -16.02 42.89 1.14
C LEU A 652 -16.34 44.35 0.87
N LEU A 653 -17.13 44.68 -0.15
CA LEU A 653 -17.55 46.02 -0.45
C LEU A 653 -18.37 46.64 0.69
N ASN A 654 -19.30 45.90 1.32
CA ASN A 654 -20.08 46.38 2.47
C ASN A 654 -19.15 46.67 3.63
N ILE A 655 -18.15 45.83 3.91
CA ILE A 655 -17.16 46.06 4.97
C ILE A 655 -16.37 47.35 4.70
N LEU A 656 -15.89 47.54 3.45
CA LEU A 656 -15.13 48.71 3.06
C LEU A 656 -15.97 50.01 3.07
N LEU A 657 -17.28 49.95 2.89
CA LEU A 657 -18.23 51.06 2.94
C LEU A 657 -18.89 51.22 4.31
N GLU A 658 -18.42 50.52 5.36
CA GLU A 658 -18.99 50.54 6.72
C GLU A 658 -20.49 50.19 6.76
N ARG A 659 -20.97 49.40 5.80
CA ARG A 659 -22.35 48.93 5.76
C ARG A 659 -22.52 47.62 6.51
N PRO A 660 -23.73 47.32 7.03
CA PRO A 660 -23.99 46.03 7.64
C PRO A 660 -23.76 44.90 6.62
N ASN A 661 -22.97 43.87 7.01
CA ASN A 661 -22.69 42.72 6.17
C ASN A 661 -23.92 41.78 6.17
N ASP A 662 -24.34 41.33 5.00
CA ASP A 662 -25.41 40.35 4.88
C ASP A 662 -24.85 38.97 5.15
N VAL A 663 -25.22 38.35 6.26
CA VAL A 663 -24.82 36.98 6.67
C VAL A 663 -25.17 35.97 5.60
N ARG A 664 -26.21 36.19 4.78
CA ARG A 664 -26.60 35.31 3.67
C ARG A 664 -25.47 35.15 2.65
N ASN A 665 -24.71 36.20 2.36
CA ASN A 665 -23.58 36.12 1.42
C ASN A 665 -22.51 35.17 1.93
N THR A 666 -22.15 35.27 3.20
CA THR A 666 -21.18 34.38 3.84
C THR A 666 -21.66 32.93 3.84
N VAL A 667 -22.92 32.71 4.24
CA VAL A 667 -23.53 31.36 4.24
C VAL A 667 -23.57 30.77 2.83
N SER A 668 -23.93 31.56 1.81
CA SER A 668 -23.98 31.09 0.41
C SER A 668 -22.60 30.68 -0.11
N ALA A 669 -21.56 31.47 0.14
CA ALA A 669 -20.20 31.13 -0.28
C ALA A 669 -19.68 29.85 0.40
N LEU A 670 -19.90 29.71 1.71
CA LEU A 670 -19.49 28.52 2.46
C LEU A 670 -20.30 27.28 2.10
N SER A 671 -21.59 27.43 1.76
CA SER A 671 -22.42 26.32 1.28
C SER A 671 -21.90 25.74 -0.05
N LEU A 672 -21.46 26.61 -0.97
CA LEU A 672 -20.81 26.17 -2.22
C LEU A 672 -19.49 25.42 -1.93
N ALA A 673 -18.68 25.92 -0.99
CA ALA A 673 -17.47 25.24 -0.57
C ALA A 673 -17.77 23.84 -0.03
N LEU A 674 -18.77 23.70 0.82
CA LEU A 674 -19.19 22.42 1.39
C LEU A 674 -19.64 21.44 0.30
N ILE A 675 -20.41 21.91 -0.69
CA ILE A 675 -20.83 21.09 -1.84
C ILE A 675 -19.60 20.58 -2.61
N PHE A 676 -18.62 21.44 -2.92
CA PHE A 676 -17.41 21.04 -3.61
C PHE A 676 -16.58 20.04 -2.80
N CYS A 677 -16.48 20.22 -1.48
CA CYS A 677 -15.81 19.29 -0.57
C CYS A 677 -16.48 17.91 -0.57
N ILE A 678 -17.81 17.86 -0.48
CA ILE A 678 -18.58 16.61 -0.49
C ILE A 678 -18.39 15.88 -1.82
N ILE A 679 -18.51 16.56 -2.95
CA ILE A 679 -18.33 15.95 -4.28
C ILE A 679 -16.90 15.40 -4.42
N THR A 680 -15.87 16.15 -3.99
CA THR A 680 -14.48 15.69 -4.04
C THR A 680 -14.28 14.46 -3.15
N ALA A 681 -14.83 14.44 -1.95
CA ALA A 681 -14.74 13.30 -1.04
C ALA A 681 -15.43 12.06 -1.62
N ILE A 682 -16.59 12.22 -2.30
CA ILE A 682 -17.28 11.14 -3.00
C ILE A 682 -16.42 10.59 -4.15
N ILE A 683 -15.78 11.45 -4.95
CA ILE A 683 -14.90 11.05 -6.05
C ILE A 683 -13.71 10.27 -5.53
N LEU A 684 -13.06 10.76 -4.46
CA LEU A 684 -11.94 10.06 -3.83
C LEU A 684 -12.38 8.73 -3.20
N HIS A 685 -13.56 8.69 -2.59
CA HIS A 685 -14.11 7.45 -2.04
C HIS A 685 -14.46 6.44 -3.12
N SER A 686 -15.04 6.88 -4.24
CA SER A 686 -15.37 6.02 -5.38
C SER A 686 -14.10 5.47 -6.05
N SER A 687 -12.99 6.19 -6.01
CA SER A 687 -11.71 5.71 -6.52
C SER A 687 -11.11 4.57 -5.68
N LYS A 688 -11.60 4.37 -4.45
CA LYS A 688 -11.30 3.23 -3.56
C LYS A 688 -12.05 1.97 -3.98
N LYS A 689 -13.27 2.13 -4.54
CA LYS A 689 -14.05 1.04 -5.11
C LYS A 689 -13.62 0.92 -6.57
N ALA A 690 -12.98 -0.18 -6.93
CA ALA A 690 -12.82 -0.50 -8.33
C ALA A 690 -14.21 -0.62 -8.98
N LYS A 691 -14.37 0.04 -10.10
CA LYS A 691 -15.55 -0.14 -10.95
C LYS A 691 -15.46 -1.46 -11.66
#